data_500cbf2cbcbaf5138dc9a4e73998e31b
#
_entry.id   500cbf2cbcbaf5138dc9a4e73998e31b
#
_cell.length_a   1.000
_cell.length_b   1.000
_cell.length_c   1.000
_cell.angle_alpha   90.00
_cell.angle_beta   90.00
_cell.angle_gamma   90.00
#
_symmetry.space_group_name_H-M   'P 1'
#
loop_
_entity.id
_entity.type
_entity.pdbx_description
1 polymer ?
#
loop_
_entity_poly.entity_id
_entity_poly.type
_entity_poly.pdbx_seq_one_letter_code
_entity_poly.pdbx_strand_id
1 'polypeptide(L)'
;MTEGTGYTLDGDSAVTKGQDYRFTVNLNYGYRKGSNFKVLVNNVELAPTGEFYVVSAVSGDIVVTVEGVEPIPESYWIVLDGDVDSAEYTAATLLQKYLLQMTGIDYQMVSFADLQIDSGCNVISVGNNGLFAISRYSSINLVNEDFALLKDGKTLYVCGSGRGILYGSYRFLRENGCEFYAKGVETIPSDVTLNTNLNLVDAPDFAIRAYLSYNTCYSGTDSDLVTKLGQNSSYASNVSAKYGDIVRFGYIGADTHNMRFYIDDDYNSANGSKYWGTTLCPSADVVGAYTPCLTNGIDYNLTDINTLALATAHMKQLILANPDIMYFTFEQEDGNEGTTDNPKHPYCMCENCVKAAKLYNRSGVMLRFIQAMLNNLRADSDLLGRQFKIITFAYGYSTTAPIGGVTVDKDLCIWYAAWGDMRYSLSDSKQLTSIRTDYNAWIAATTGDDNGSLILWLYDVCYNNYIKYFGTTMTAIDQIVDEAKAAGVEMILVLGAYDADNIWQSEMRNYVWSRKLTDSSLSAVTLRDNFVRAYFGATAADYVIGYINDYDGYLADQGLGYEVVHGTQYMRKVTLKEHVASLKRIDNAIAAVANDGALTVEQKVIYTARLQGVRASTYCALMCYWESEYSKTLFASSEKSYVGGSLEEIQNRFKTACAAAGITRCREGTDADNTVDNFITNPNKCW
;
A
#
# COMPACT_ATOMS: atom_id res chain seq x y z
N MET A 1 64.82 11.92 -8.63
CA MET A 1 63.45 12.47 -8.46
C MET A 1 62.92 11.89 -7.17
N THR A 2 62.44 12.70 -6.28
CA THR A 2 61.81 12.25 -5.02
C THR A 2 60.31 12.08 -5.22
N GLU A 3 59.82 10.88 -4.99
CA GLU A 3 58.39 10.64 -4.86
C GLU A 3 57.91 11.33 -3.58
N GLY A 4 56.82 12.08 -3.69
CA GLY A 4 56.21 12.73 -2.54
C GLY A 4 54.90 12.06 -2.15
N THR A 5 54.33 12.43 -1.01
CA THR A 5 53.03 11.94 -0.60
C THR A 5 51.96 12.45 -1.58
N GLY A 6 51.30 11.52 -2.30
CA GLY A 6 50.18 11.83 -3.18
C GLY A 6 50.52 12.19 -4.63
N TYR A 7 51.80 12.13 -5.04
CA TYR A 7 52.20 12.38 -6.42
C TYR A 7 53.44 11.60 -6.83
N THR A 8 53.61 11.43 -8.13
CA THR A 8 54.82 10.94 -8.79
C THR A 8 55.32 11.95 -9.82
N LEU A 9 56.61 11.96 -10.04
CA LEU A 9 57.24 12.76 -11.09
C LEU A 9 57.65 11.85 -12.23
N ASP A 10 57.24 12.17 -13.45
CA ASP A 10 57.65 11.46 -14.67
C ASP A 10 58.47 12.36 -15.56
N GLY A 11 59.70 11.91 -15.82
CA GLY A 11 60.70 12.64 -16.61
C GLY A 11 62.05 11.89 -16.56
N ASP A 12 62.97 12.24 -17.42
CA ASP A 12 64.30 11.62 -17.48
C ASP A 12 65.08 11.78 -16.16
N SER A 13 65.77 10.74 -15.74
CA SER A 13 66.60 10.78 -14.51
C SER A 13 67.85 11.64 -14.63
N ALA A 14 68.23 12.03 -15.84
CA ALA A 14 69.37 12.90 -16.13
C ALA A 14 69.16 13.69 -17.44
N VAL A 15 69.70 14.89 -17.49
CA VAL A 15 69.71 15.75 -18.68
C VAL A 15 71.09 16.32 -18.93
N THR A 16 71.48 16.50 -20.17
CA THR A 16 72.74 17.10 -20.54
C THR A 16 72.77 18.59 -20.17
N LYS A 17 73.87 19.03 -19.52
CA LYS A 17 74.01 20.46 -19.18
C LYS A 17 73.81 21.39 -20.37
N GLY A 18 73.01 22.41 -20.22
CA GLY A 18 72.65 23.37 -21.25
C GLY A 18 71.43 22.97 -22.07
N GLN A 19 70.87 21.77 -21.88
CA GLN A 19 69.62 21.37 -22.50
C GLN A 19 68.44 21.63 -21.57
N ASP A 20 67.21 21.67 -22.14
CA ASP A 20 65.96 21.81 -21.39
C ASP A 20 65.57 20.48 -20.78
N TYR A 21 65.17 20.49 -19.50
CA TYR A 21 64.61 19.37 -18.78
C TYR A 21 63.11 19.49 -18.70
N ARG A 22 62.40 18.40 -19.08
CA ARG A 22 60.92 18.34 -19.05
C ARG A 22 60.48 17.22 -18.13
N PHE A 23 59.44 17.50 -17.34
CA PHE A 23 58.79 16.50 -16.48
C PHE A 23 57.32 16.80 -16.30
N THR A 24 56.53 15.81 -15.88
CA THR A 24 55.14 15.95 -15.45
C THR A 24 55.02 15.65 -13.97
N VAL A 25 53.97 16.20 -13.36
CA VAL A 25 53.55 15.88 -12.00
C VAL A 25 52.24 15.10 -12.12
N ASN A 26 52.30 13.80 -11.85
CA ASN A 26 51.15 12.92 -11.87
C ASN A 26 50.63 12.73 -10.44
N LEU A 27 49.38 13.11 -10.18
CA LEU A 27 48.78 12.88 -8.87
C LEU A 27 48.47 11.41 -8.70
N ASN A 28 48.77 10.89 -7.53
CA ASN A 28 48.39 9.51 -7.16
C ASN A 28 46.87 9.42 -6.95
N TYR A 29 46.31 8.23 -7.16
CA TYR A 29 44.91 7.96 -6.88
C TYR A 29 44.56 8.38 -5.43
N GLY A 30 43.49 9.19 -5.27
CA GLY A 30 43.03 9.71 -3.98
C GLY A 30 43.63 11.05 -3.58
N TYR A 31 44.34 11.77 -4.50
CA TYR A 31 44.87 13.10 -4.25
C TYR A 31 44.46 14.12 -5.32
N ARG A 32 44.40 15.39 -4.94
CA ARG A 32 44.08 16.53 -5.81
C ARG A 32 45.05 17.69 -5.63
N LYS A 33 45.07 18.61 -6.59
CA LYS A 33 45.72 19.91 -6.40
C LYS A 33 44.87 20.76 -5.43
N GLY A 34 45.43 21.09 -4.29
CA GLY A 34 44.82 22.04 -3.35
C GLY A 34 44.99 23.48 -3.80
N SER A 35 44.39 24.45 -3.08
CA SER A 35 44.43 25.87 -3.39
C SER A 35 45.86 26.45 -3.38
N ASN A 36 46.79 25.82 -2.68
CA ASN A 36 48.20 26.21 -2.57
C ASN A 36 49.13 25.31 -3.41
N PHE A 37 48.58 24.64 -4.43
CA PHE A 37 49.39 23.75 -5.28
C PHE A 37 50.43 24.51 -6.07
N LYS A 38 51.66 24.15 -5.92
CA LYS A 38 52.81 24.71 -6.68
C LYS A 38 53.93 23.70 -6.85
N VAL A 39 54.66 23.84 -7.93
CA VAL A 39 55.84 23.05 -8.24
C VAL A 39 57.07 23.97 -8.11
N LEU A 40 58.00 23.52 -7.31
CA LEU A 40 59.24 24.25 -7.04
C LEU A 40 60.42 23.51 -7.64
N VAL A 41 61.32 24.21 -8.30
CA VAL A 41 62.59 23.70 -8.76
C VAL A 41 63.70 24.47 -8.04
N ASN A 42 64.51 23.76 -7.26
CA ASN A 42 65.54 24.40 -6.40
C ASN A 42 64.96 25.55 -5.55
N ASN A 43 63.75 25.33 -4.97
CA ASN A 43 62.97 26.25 -4.17
C ASN A 43 62.42 27.49 -4.93
N VAL A 44 62.44 27.50 -6.25
CA VAL A 44 61.85 28.56 -7.08
C VAL A 44 60.61 27.97 -7.78
N GLU A 45 59.47 28.66 -7.68
CA GLU A 45 58.21 28.23 -8.30
C GLU A 45 58.35 28.23 -9.83
N LEU A 46 57.94 27.10 -10.43
CA LEU A 46 57.95 26.88 -11.87
C LEU A 46 56.52 26.75 -12.37
N ALA A 47 56.09 27.62 -13.29
CA ALA A 47 54.82 27.48 -13.96
C ALA A 47 54.84 26.42 -15.04
N PRO A 48 53.72 25.68 -15.24
CA PRO A 48 53.62 24.67 -16.31
C PRO A 48 53.58 25.31 -17.68
N THR A 49 54.13 24.65 -18.68
CA THR A 49 54.05 24.98 -20.11
C THR A 49 53.22 23.88 -20.79
N GLY A 50 51.91 24.09 -20.90
CA GLY A 50 50.97 23.03 -21.30
C GLY A 50 50.87 21.95 -20.20
N GLU A 51 51.08 20.69 -20.56
CA GLU A 51 51.03 19.55 -19.63
C GLU A 51 52.36 19.29 -18.92
N PHE A 52 53.43 20.02 -19.29
CA PHE A 52 54.80 19.79 -18.80
C PHE A 52 55.29 20.96 -17.98
N TYR A 53 56.23 20.68 -17.08
CA TYR A 53 57.13 21.65 -16.43
C TYR A 53 58.45 21.64 -17.17
N VAL A 54 58.96 22.79 -17.54
CA VAL A 54 60.21 22.93 -18.36
C VAL A 54 61.23 23.77 -17.61
N VAL A 55 62.37 23.17 -17.29
CA VAL A 55 63.55 23.89 -16.75
C VAL A 55 64.47 24.14 -17.91
N SER A 56 64.59 25.37 -18.38
CA SER A 56 65.41 25.72 -19.53
C SER A 56 66.89 25.79 -19.20
N ALA A 57 67.75 25.29 -20.13
CA ALA A 57 69.21 25.40 -20.10
C ALA A 57 69.82 24.97 -18.75
N VAL A 58 69.55 23.75 -18.33
CA VAL A 58 69.94 23.22 -17.03
C VAL A 58 71.44 23.36 -16.80
N SER A 59 71.85 24.08 -15.74
CA SER A 59 73.23 24.38 -15.41
C SER A 59 73.83 23.57 -14.26
N GLY A 60 73.03 22.83 -13.50
CA GLY A 60 73.40 22.03 -12.34
C GLY A 60 72.31 21.10 -11.91
N ASP A 61 72.44 20.46 -10.75
CA ASP A 61 71.48 19.56 -10.20
C ASP A 61 70.11 20.21 -9.98
N ILE A 62 69.07 19.49 -10.27
CA ILE A 62 67.69 19.90 -10.13
C ILE A 62 67.03 19.13 -8.98
N VAL A 63 66.47 19.85 -8.02
CA VAL A 63 65.62 19.29 -6.98
C VAL A 63 64.20 19.81 -7.23
N VAL A 64 63.29 18.88 -7.53
CA VAL A 64 61.85 19.21 -7.71
C VAL A 64 61.09 18.89 -6.42
N THR A 65 60.34 19.89 -5.94
CA THR A 65 59.45 19.76 -4.79
C THR A 65 58.03 20.17 -5.23
N VAL A 66 57.03 19.36 -4.86
CA VAL A 66 55.60 19.72 -5.11
C VAL A 66 54.95 19.96 -3.76
N GLU A 67 54.32 21.09 -3.63
CA GLU A 67 53.57 21.51 -2.45
C GLU A 67 52.08 21.62 -2.77
N GLY A 68 51.19 21.54 -1.74
CA GLY A 68 49.78 21.69 -1.90
C GLY A 68 49.05 20.52 -2.57
N VAL A 69 49.64 19.33 -2.54
CA VAL A 69 48.93 18.10 -2.88
C VAL A 69 48.15 17.66 -1.65
N GLU A 70 46.82 17.56 -1.80
CA GLU A 70 45.87 17.25 -0.72
C GLU A 70 45.20 15.90 -0.99
N PRO A 71 44.93 15.08 0.04
CA PRO A 71 44.04 13.97 -0.14
C PRO A 71 42.65 14.49 -0.55
N ILE A 72 41.99 13.81 -1.47
CA ILE A 72 40.61 14.12 -1.82
C ILE A 72 39.76 13.79 -0.60
N PRO A 73 39.03 14.74 0.00
CA PRO A 73 38.10 14.42 1.05
C PRO A 73 37.05 13.46 0.50
N GLU A 74 36.57 12.51 1.31
CA GLU A 74 35.45 11.67 0.90
C GLU A 74 34.29 12.56 0.52
N SER A 75 33.76 12.37 -0.69
CA SER A 75 32.58 13.06 -1.19
C SER A 75 31.43 12.07 -1.32
N TYR A 76 30.21 12.57 -1.14
CA TYR A 76 29.00 11.76 -1.11
C TYR A 76 27.98 12.35 -2.09
N TRP A 77 27.64 11.57 -3.11
CA TRP A 77 26.79 12.01 -4.20
C TRP A 77 25.57 11.12 -4.40
N ILE A 78 24.44 11.74 -4.73
CA ILE A 78 23.27 11.08 -5.32
C ILE A 78 23.23 11.51 -6.79
N VAL A 79 23.39 10.54 -7.69
CA VAL A 79 23.40 10.78 -9.14
C VAL A 79 22.07 10.39 -9.73
N LEU A 80 21.45 11.31 -10.46
CA LEU A 80 20.19 11.10 -11.18
C LEU A 80 20.14 11.96 -12.43
N ASP A 81 19.36 11.55 -13.42
CA ASP A 81 19.08 12.32 -14.64
C ASP A 81 17.57 12.61 -14.79
N GLY A 82 16.74 12.19 -13.83
CA GLY A 82 15.29 12.38 -13.85
C GLY A 82 14.85 13.83 -13.63
N ASP A 83 13.77 14.21 -14.27
CA ASP A 83 13.14 15.53 -14.10
C ASP A 83 12.58 15.72 -12.68
N VAL A 84 12.41 16.96 -12.26
CA VAL A 84 11.96 17.37 -10.90
C VAL A 84 10.63 16.70 -10.48
N ASP A 85 9.74 16.43 -11.44
CA ASP A 85 8.43 15.82 -11.18
C ASP A 85 8.43 14.29 -11.38
N SER A 86 9.61 13.67 -11.55
CA SER A 86 9.75 12.23 -11.75
C SER A 86 9.82 11.44 -10.43
N ALA A 87 9.52 10.16 -10.52
CA ALA A 87 9.71 9.21 -9.41
C ALA A 87 11.20 9.07 -9.03
N GLU A 88 12.13 9.19 -10.00
CA GLU A 88 13.58 9.18 -9.77
C GLU A 88 14.01 10.38 -8.93
N TYR A 89 13.55 11.59 -9.28
CA TYR A 89 13.87 12.78 -8.49
C TYR A 89 13.28 12.71 -7.09
N THR A 90 12.05 12.21 -6.96
CA THR A 90 11.44 11.97 -5.65
C THR A 90 12.25 10.96 -4.83
N ALA A 91 12.68 9.85 -5.44
CA ALA A 91 13.52 8.84 -4.81
C ALA A 91 14.87 9.43 -4.34
N ALA A 92 15.53 10.22 -5.17
CA ALA A 92 16.78 10.88 -4.83
C ALA A 92 16.61 11.86 -3.66
N THR A 93 15.55 12.68 -3.69
CA THR A 93 15.24 13.66 -2.64
C THR A 93 14.91 12.98 -1.31
N LEU A 94 14.16 11.89 -1.32
CA LEU A 94 13.86 11.14 -0.09
C LEU A 94 15.13 10.48 0.48
N LEU A 95 15.98 9.92 -0.37
CA LEU A 95 17.26 9.36 0.06
C LEU A 95 18.14 10.43 0.70
N GLN A 96 18.31 11.59 0.04
CA GLN A 96 19.06 12.70 0.61
C GLN A 96 18.57 13.07 2.00
N LYS A 97 17.25 13.26 2.15
CA LYS A 97 16.60 13.61 3.43
C LYS A 97 16.90 12.60 4.52
N TYR A 98 16.67 11.31 4.26
CA TYR A 98 16.82 10.29 5.28
C TYR A 98 18.28 9.97 5.58
N LEU A 99 19.16 9.97 4.56
CA LEU A 99 20.59 9.76 4.77
C LEU A 99 21.20 10.86 5.62
N LEU A 100 20.81 12.11 5.42
CA LEU A 100 21.24 13.22 6.29
C LEU A 100 20.84 12.96 7.76
N GLN A 101 19.60 12.52 7.99
CA GLN A 101 19.14 12.21 9.35
C GLN A 101 19.86 11.02 9.98
N MET A 102 20.18 10.01 9.18
CA MET A 102 20.80 8.76 9.63
C MET A 102 22.31 8.90 9.89
N THR A 103 22.99 9.65 9.05
CA THR A 103 24.47 9.67 9.03
C THR A 103 25.08 11.03 9.38
N GLY A 104 24.26 12.10 9.38
CA GLY A 104 24.76 13.48 9.45
C GLY A 104 25.48 13.96 8.19
N ILE A 105 25.53 13.14 7.12
CA ILE A 105 26.22 13.46 5.87
C ILE A 105 25.20 13.99 4.86
N ASP A 106 25.47 15.18 4.32
CA ASP A 106 24.68 15.79 3.24
C ASP A 106 25.16 15.28 1.87
N TYR A 107 24.42 14.34 1.31
CA TYR A 107 24.66 13.81 -0.03
C TYR A 107 24.21 14.86 -1.06
N GLN A 108 25.14 15.30 -1.90
CA GLN A 108 24.84 16.28 -2.94
C GLN A 108 24.19 15.62 -4.14
N MET A 109 23.07 16.17 -4.62
CA MET A 109 22.39 15.70 -5.84
C MET A 109 23.06 16.30 -7.07
N VAL A 110 23.35 15.46 -8.08
CA VAL A 110 24.03 15.89 -9.31
C VAL A 110 23.56 15.05 -10.51
N SER A 111 23.57 15.66 -11.70
CA SER A 111 23.36 14.92 -12.96
C SER A 111 24.60 14.10 -13.31
N PHE A 112 24.43 13.03 -14.11
CA PHE A 112 25.59 12.26 -14.59
C PHE A 112 26.55 13.13 -15.41
N ALA A 113 26.03 14.06 -16.20
CA ALA A 113 26.86 14.96 -17.02
C ALA A 113 27.77 15.89 -16.19
N ASP A 114 27.34 16.27 -14.99
CA ASP A 114 28.04 17.19 -14.10
C ASP A 114 28.88 16.44 -13.04
N LEU A 115 28.75 15.11 -12.97
CA LEU A 115 29.45 14.29 -11.98
C LEU A 115 30.93 14.22 -12.28
N GLN A 116 31.73 14.69 -11.36
CA GLN A 116 33.18 14.51 -11.37
C GLN A 116 33.54 13.34 -10.46
N ILE A 117 33.68 12.15 -11.05
CA ILE A 117 34.06 10.94 -10.30
C ILE A 117 35.57 10.97 -10.06
N ASP A 118 35.93 11.05 -8.81
CA ASP A 118 37.26 10.75 -8.34
C ASP A 118 37.26 9.50 -7.42
N SER A 119 38.41 9.05 -7.03
CA SER A 119 38.56 7.85 -6.23
C SER A 119 38.02 7.93 -4.80
N GLY A 120 37.72 9.13 -4.33
CA GLY A 120 37.12 9.39 -3.01
C GLY A 120 35.61 9.35 -2.98
N CYS A 121 34.94 9.36 -4.15
CA CYS A 121 33.50 9.48 -4.23
C CYS A 121 32.76 8.24 -3.76
N ASN A 122 31.84 8.41 -2.79
CA ASN A 122 30.80 7.46 -2.47
C ASN A 122 29.53 7.89 -3.23
N VAL A 123 28.99 7.00 -4.04
CA VAL A 123 27.91 7.34 -4.98
C VAL A 123 26.69 6.45 -4.74
N ILE A 124 25.51 7.07 -4.71
CA ILE A 124 24.22 6.39 -4.87
C ILE A 124 23.66 6.82 -6.22
N SER A 125 23.62 5.90 -7.20
CA SER A 125 23.05 6.12 -8.51
C SER A 125 21.58 5.77 -8.47
N VAL A 126 20.68 6.72 -8.75
CA VAL A 126 19.23 6.56 -8.65
C VAL A 126 18.64 6.55 -10.07
N GLY A 127 17.94 5.47 -10.39
CA GLY A 127 17.27 5.30 -11.68
C GLY A 127 18.20 4.89 -12.83
N ASN A 128 17.66 5.01 -14.04
CA ASN A 128 18.34 4.63 -15.28
C ASN A 128 19.15 5.80 -15.87
N ASN A 129 20.01 6.41 -15.06
CA ASN A 129 20.85 7.52 -15.47
C ASN A 129 22.07 7.07 -16.29
N GLY A 130 22.87 8.04 -16.75
CA GLY A 130 24.07 7.77 -17.57
C GLY A 130 25.13 6.92 -16.83
N LEU A 131 25.23 7.02 -15.50
CA LEU A 131 26.13 6.18 -14.71
C LEU A 131 25.69 4.71 -14.71
N PHE A 132 24.39 4.45 -14.59
CA PHE A 132 23.82 3.12 -14.71
C PHE A 132 24.05 2.54 -16.11
N ALA A 133 23.85 3.35 -17.17
CA ALA A 133 24.00 2.91 -18.56
C ALA A 133 25.40 2.39 -18.90
N ILE A 134 26.46 2.90 -18.24
CA ILE A 134 27.83 2.44 -18.43
C ILE A 134 28.25 1.36 -17.42
N SER A 135 27.40 1.00 -16.47
CA SER A 135 27.68 -0.01 -15.45
C SER A 135 27.61 -1.43 -16.03
N ARG A 136 28.20 -2.39 -15.31
CA ARG A 136 28.02 -3.83 -15.61
C ARG A 136 26.59 -4.33 -15.45
N TYR A 137 25.70 -3.53 -14.88
CA TYR A 137 24.29 -3.85 -14.62
C TYR A 137 23.33 -3.31 -15.67
N SER A 138 23.83 -2.59 -16.68
CA SER A 138 23.00 -1.92 -17.71
C SER A 138 22.07 -2.83 -18.50
N SER A 139 22.28 -4.15 -18.48
CA SER A 139 21.45 -5.14 -19.16
C SER A 139 20.35 -5.75 -18.28
N ILE A 140 20.22 -5.33 -17.01
CA ILE A 140 19.16 -5.83 -16.14
C ILE A 140 17.81 -5.34 -16.68
N ASN A 141 16.90 -6.30 -16.90
CA ASN A 141 15.53 -6.00 -17.30
C ASN A 141 14.64 -5.97 -16.07
N LEU A 142 14.17 -4.77 -15.69
CA LEU A 142 13.20 -4.54 -14.63
C LEU A 142 11.87 -4.17 -15.27
N VAL A 143 10.81 -4.88 -14.90
CA VAL A 143 9.46 -4.69 -15.44
C VAL A 143 8.48 -4.38 -14.31
N ASN A 144 7.30 -3.85 -14.65
CA ASN A 144 6.26 -3.49 -13.69
C ASN A 144 6.79 -2.58 -12.56
N GLU A 145 6.91 -3.09 -11.35
CA GLU A 145 7.42 -2.39 -10.16
C GLU A 145 8.66 -3.08 -9.58
N ASP A 146 9.40 -3.82 -10.40
CA ASP A 146 10.66 -4.43 -10.01
C ASP A 146 11.68 -3.37 -9.63
N PHE A 147 12.56 -3.71 -8.70
CA PHE A 147 13.67 -2.86 -8.30
C PHE A 147 14.95 -3.67 -8.04
N ALA A 148 16.06 -2.98 -8.05
CA ALA A 148 17.37 -3.56 -7.76
C ALA A 148 18.22 -2.63 -6.89
N LEU A 149 18.95 -3.24 -5.97
CA LEU A 149 20.00 -2.61 -5.15
C LEU A 149 21.32 -3.33 -5.43
N LEU A 150 22.24 -2.69 -6.14
CA LEU A 150 23.40 -3.36 -6.72
C LEU A 150 24.67 -2.58 -6.41
N LYS A 151 25.64 -3.23 -5.75
CA LYS A 151 26.92 -2.61 -5.39
C LYS A 151 27.99 -2.86 -6.45
N ASP A 152 28.71 -1.81 -6.81
CA ASP A 152 29.94 -1.89 -7.58
C ASP A 152 30.96 -0.85 -7.09
N GLY A 153 32.09 -1.31 -6.57
CA GLY A 153 33.09 -0.45 -5.95
C GLY A 153 32.48 0.43 -4.84
N LYS A 154 32.60 1.75 -4.97
CA LYS A 154 31.98 2.74 -4.06
C LYS A 154 30.57 3.18 -4.50
N THR A 155 30.04 2.67 -5.62
CA THR A 155 28.72 3.02 -6.14
C THR A 155 27.69 1.99 -5.71
N LEU A 156 26.55 2.45 -5.16
CA LEU A 156 25.32 1.70 -4.99
C LEU A 156 24.31 2.16 -6.06
N TYR A 157 23.86 1.24 -6.89
CA TYR A 157 22.80 1.50 -7.85
C TYR A 157 21.45 1.16 -7.22
N VAL A 158 20.57 2.13 -7.18
CA VAL A 158 19.15 1.99 -6.79
C VAL A 158 18.34 2.16 -8.07
N CYS A 159 17.87 1.06 -8.63
CA CYS A 159 17.18 1.02 -9.92
C CYS A 159 15.76 0.52 -9.73
N GLY A 160 14.86 0.85 -10.65
CA GLY A 160 13.50 0.34 -10.60
C GLY A 160 12.70 0.72 -11.84
N SER A 161 11.69 -0.07 -12.15
CA SER A 161 10.70 0.23 -13.19
C SER A 161 9.47 0.88 -12.56
N GLY A 162 8.94 1.95 -13.16
CA GLY A 162 7.79 2.67 -12.63
C GLY A 162 7.98 3.10 -11.16
N ARG A 163 7.07 2.67 -10.28
CA ARG A 163 7.19 2.92 -8.84
C ARG A 163 8.29 2.10 -8.15
N GLY A 164 8.84 1.09 -8.84
CA GLY A 164 9.90 0.23 -8.29
C GLY A 164 11.12 1.02 -7.80
N ILE A 165 11.44 2.17 -8.44
CA ILE A 165 12.56 3.03 -7.98
C ILE A 165 12.33 3.54 -6.55
N LEU A 166 11.10 3.91 -6.19
CA LEU A 166 10.74 4.35 -4.84
C LEU A 166 10.76 3.17 -3.85
N TYR A 167 10.26 2.01 -4.27
CA TYR A 167 10.29 0.80 -3.44
C TYR A 167 11.72 0.34 -3.17
N GLY A 168 12.59 0.38 -4.17
CA GLY A 168 14.03 0.13 -3.99
C GLY A 168 14.68 1.12 -3.02
N SER A 169 14.33 2.40 -3.11
CA SER A 169 14.82 3.42 -2.19
C SER A 169 14.36 3.17 -0.76
N TYR A 170 13.06 2.87 -0.54
CA TYR A 170 12.57 2.50 0.78
C TYR A 170 13.12 1.16 1.27
N ARG A 171 13.37 0.19 0.38
CA ARG A 171 14.05 -1.05 0.74
C ARG A 171 15.47 -0.78 1.23
N PHE A 172 16.24 0.07 0.55
CA PHE A 172 17.57 0.47 1.00
C PHE A 172 17.55 1.13 2.38
N LEU A 173 16.60 2.02 2.63
CA LEU A 173 16.43 2.64 3.95
C LEU A 173 16.09 1.61 5.02
N ARG A 174 15.22 0.63 4.72
CA ARG A 174 14.88 -0.46 5.65
C ARG A 174 16.05 -1.38 5.95
N GLU A 175 16.88 -1.71 4.95
CA GLU A 175 18.12 -2.48 5.14
C GLU A 175 19.11 -1.76 6.08
N ASN A 176 18.90 -0.46 6.27
CA ASN A 176 19.69 0.39 7.17
C ASN A 176 18.93 0.81 8.44
N GLY A 177 17.83 0.13 8.78
CA GLY A 177 17.14 0.27 10.05
C GLY A 177 16.00 1.29 10.09
N CYS A 178 15.66 1.94 8.96
CA CYS A 178 14.45 2.75 8.88
C CYS A 178 13.20 1.86 8.87
N GLU A 179 12.07 2.38 9.36
CA GLU A 179 10.75 1.79 9.12
C GLU A 179 9.67 2.87 9.17
N PHE A 180 8.61 2.67 8.38
CA PHE A 180 7.55 3.64 8.12
C PHE A 180 6.20 3.00 8.44
N TYR A 181 5.52 3.46 9.50
CA TYR A 181 4.39 2.75 10.08
C TYR A 181 3.04 3.39 9.75
N ALA A 182 2.94 4.70 9.94
CA ALA A 182 1.73 5.49 9.71
C ALA A 182 2.13 6.94 9.42
N LYS A 183 1.18 7.80 9.10
CA LYS A 183 1.42 9.21 8.89
C LYS A 183 2.12 9.85 10.09
N GLY A 184 3.33 10.35 9.88
CA GLY A 184 4.15 10.94 10.93
C GLY A 184 4.67 9.94 12.00
N VAL A 185 4.66 8.64 11.70
CA VAL A 185 5.20 7.60 12.59
C VAL A 185 6.26 6.80 11.84
N GLU A 186 7.51 7.10 12.12
CA GLU A 186 8.68 6.53 11.46
C GLU A 186 9.75 6.20 12.50
N THR A 187 10.54 5.17 12.24
CA THR A 187 11.80 4.92 12.92
C THR A 187 12.93 5.30 11.99
N ILE A 188 13.75 6.26 12.38
CA ILE A 188 14.95 6.70 11.65
C ILE A 188 16.11 6.60 12.62
N PRO A 189 17.03 5.64 12.44
CA PRO A 189 18.20 5.54 13.29
C PRO A 189 19.16 6.72 13.03
N SER A 190 19.92 7.13 14.04
CA SER A 190 20.98 8.15 13.92
C SER A 190 22.36 7.52 14.06
N ASP A 191 23.40 8.21 13.58
CA ASP A 191 24.79 7.80 13.66
C ASP A 191 25.08 6.42 13.04
N VAL A 192 24.40 6.13 11.93
CA VAL A 192 24.47 4.84 11.23
C VAL A 192 25.65 4.80 10.25
N THR A 193 26.41 3.72 10.28
CA THR A 193 27.26 3.35 9.15
C THR A 193 26.41 2.56 8.16
N LEU A 194 26.23 3.10 6.95
CA LEU A 194 25.32 2.52 5.95
C LEU A 194 25.83 1.17 5.45
N ASN A 195 24.94 0.17 5.44
CA ASN A 195 25.12 -1.04 4.67
C ASN A 195 24.82 -0.76 3.20
N THR A 196 25.85 -0.47 2.43
CA THR A 196 25.73 -0.33 0.96
C THR A 196 26.14 -1.60 0.23
N ASN A 197 26.56 -2.66 0.93
CA ASN A 197 26.97 -3.92 0.31
C ASN A 197 25.74 -4.79 -0.01
N LEU A 198 24.92 -4.30 -0.94
CA LEU A 198 23.68 -4.94 -1.35
C LEU A 198 23.81 -5.45 -2.79
N ASN A 199 23.24 -6.61 -3.06
CA ASN A 199 23.16 -7.20 -4.38
C ASN A 199 21.86 -8.02 -4.49
N LEU A 200 20.75 -7.32 -4.66
CA LEU A 200 19.43 -7.93 -4.76
C LEU A 200 18.63 -7.33 -5.93
N VAL A 201 17.81 -8.17 -6.54
CA VAL A 201 16.73 -7.79 -7.46
C VAL A 201 15.47 -8.34 -6.84
N ASP A 202 14.45 -7.51 -6.70
CA ASP A 202 13.23 -7.85 -5.95
C ASP A 202 12.01 -7.16 -6.58
N ALA A 203 10.83 -7.62 -6.20
CA ALA A 203 9.55 -7.08 -6.62
C ALA A 203 8.53 -7.27 -5.50
N PRO A 204 7.47 -6.45 -5.43
CA PRO A 204 6.34 -6.74 -4.56
C PRO A 204 5.66 -8.06 -4.92
N ASP A 205 5.26 -8.83 -3.90
CA ASP A 205 4.69 -10.16 -4.08
C ASP A 205 3.32 -10.18 -4.78
N PHE A 206 2.54 -9.11 -4.67
CA PHE A 206 1.27 -8.96 -5.37
C PHE A 206 1.35 -7.77 -6.33
N ALA A 207 0.82 -7.93 -7.54
CA ALA A 207 0.86 -6.90 -8.57
C ALA A 207 0.05 -5.66 -8.18
N ILE A 208 -1.10 -5.85 -7.51
CA ILE A 208 -1.96 -4.75 -7.06
C ILE A 208 -2.26 -4.92 -5.57
N ARG A 209 -1.98 -3.87 -4.80
CA ARG A 209 -2.01 -3.87 -3.35
C ARG A 209 -2.77 -2.66 -2.83
N ALA A 210 -3.79 -2.91 -2.01
CA ALA A 210 -4.59 -1.85 -1.41
C ALA A 210 -5.02 -2.20 0.01
N TYR A 211 -4.92 -1.23 0.92
CA TYR A 211 -5.64 -1.19 2.18
C TYR A 211 -6.35 0.16 2.27
N LEU A 212 -7.67 0.13 2.40
CA LEU A 212 -8.47 1.35 2.44
C LEU A 212 -8.56 1.86 3.88
N SER A 213 -7.66 2.76 4.24
CA SER A 213 -7.76 3.57 5.46
C SER A 213 -7.89 5.05 5.11
N TYR A 214 -8.22 5.87 6.08
CA TYR A 214 -8.43 7.31 5.88
C TYR A 214 -7.28 7.99 5.14
N ASN A 215 -6.02 7.63 5.47
CA ASN A 215 -4.83 8.26 4.91
C ASN A 215 -4.31 7.60 3.62
N THR A 216 -4.93 6.53 3.13
CA THR A 216 -4.44 5.79 1.94
C THR A 216 -5.45 5.64 0.82
N CYS A 217 -6.65 6.22 0.96
CA CYS A 217 -7.66 6.14 -0.10
C CYS A 217 -8.43 7.44 -0.28
N TYR A 218 -9.07 7.56 -1.43
CA TYR A 218 -9.94 8.68 -1.84
C TYR A 218 -9.31 10.06 -1.55
N SER A 219 -10.11 11.02 -1.09
CA SER A 219 -9.68 12.39 -0.82
C SER A 219 -8.68 12.54 0.33
N GLY A 220 -8.57 11.53 1.21
CA GLY A 220 -7.62 11.50 2.33
C GLY A 220 -6.22 11.01 1.96
N THR A 221 -6.00 10.56 0.71
CA THR A 221 -4.75 9.95 0.27
C THR A 221 -3.52 10.82 0.57
N ASP A 222 -2.61 10.26 1.37
CA ASP A 222 -1.25 10.76 1.57
C ASP A 222 -0.30 10.01 0.63
N SER A 223 0.16 10.68 -0.43
CA SER A 223 0.98 10.06 -1.49
C SER A 223 2.29 9.47 -0.96
N ASP A 224 2.90 10.12 0.02
CA ASP A 224 4.14 9.65 0.64
C ASP A 224 3.88 8.38 1.45
N LEU A 225 2.83 8.36 2.28
CA LEU A 225 2.44 7.18 3.07
C LEU A 225 2.08 5.99 2.19
N VAL A 226 1.24 6.19 1.16
CA VAL A 226 0.87 5.13 0.20
C VAL A 226 2.12 4.47 -0.39
N THR A 227 3.11 5.29 -0.77
CA THR A 227 4.36 4.81 -1.37
C THR A 227 5.25 4.11 -0.35
N LYS A 228 5.40 4.66 0.86
CA LYS A 228 6.13 4.05 1.99
C LYS A 228 5.59 2.67 2.35
N LEU A 229 4.27 2.51 2.28
CA LEU A 229 3.59 1.25 2.55
C LEU A 229 3.58 0.29 1.35
N GLY A 230 3.99 0.74 0.16
CA GLY A 230 4.04 -0.09 -1.04
C GLY A 230 2.68 -0.33 -1.70
N GLN A 231 1.66 0.48 -1.42
CA GLN A 231 0.35 0.41 -2.08
C GLN A 231 0.38 1.08 -3.45
N ASN A 232 -0.42 0.58 -4.39
CA ASN A 232 -0.41 1.06 -5.78
C ASN A 232 -1.77 1.05 -6.48
N SER A 233 -2.86 0.86 -5.75
CA SER A 233 -4.21 0.71 -6.33
C SER A 233 -4.88 2.03 -6.64
N SER A 234 -5.79 2.01 -7.60
CA SER A 234 -6.68 3.10 -8.04
C SER A 234 -7.47 3.78 -6.91
N TYR A 235 -7.70 3.09 -5.79
CA TYR A 235 -8.38 3.68 -4.63
C TYR A 235 -7.53 4.73 -3.91
N ALA A 236 -6.22 4.75 -4.13
CA ALA A 236 -5.33 5.85 -3.76
C ALA A 236 -5.39 6.97 -4.82
N SER A 237 -6.59 7.45 -5.13
CA SER A 237 -6.92 8.24 -6.32
C SER A 237 -6.17 9.58 -6.46
N ASN A 238 -5.64 10.12 -5.38
CA ASN A 238 -4.97 11.42 -5.34
C ASN A 238 -3.44 11.31 -5.20
N VAL A 239 -2.85 10.16 -5.51
CA VAL A 239 -1.38 10.03 -5.51
C VAL A 239 -0.80 10.97 -6.56
N SER A 240 0.12 11.82 -6.12
CA SER A 240 0.82 12.77 -7.00
C SER A 240 1.71 12.02 -8.00
N ALA A 241 1.72 12.48 -9.25
CA ALA A 241 2.49 11.88 -10.36
C ALA A 241 3.99 11.74 -10.06
N LYS A 242 4.56 12.61 -9.24
CA LYS A 242 5.96 12.51 -8.79
C LYS A 242 6.28 11.24 -7.98
N TYR A 243 5.27 10.51 -7.52
CA TYR A 243 5.43 9.20 -6.87
C TYR A 243 5.24 8.04 -7.86
N GLY A 244 5.22 8.32 -9.17
CA GLY A 244 4.97 7.35 -10.22
C GLY A 244 3.49 6.98 -10.34
N ASP A 245 3.17 6.34 -11.45
CA ASP A 245 1.79 5.96 -11.74
C ASP A 245 1.32 4.80 -10.85
N ILE A 246 0.10 4.94 -10.32
CA ILE A 246 -0.63 3.84 -9.67
C ILE A 246 -1.36 3.00 -10.70
N VAL A 247 -1.74 1.78 -10.33
CA VAL A 247 -2.63 0.95 -11.16
C VAL A 247 -4.02 1.56 -11.16
N ARG A 248 -4.45 2.05 -12.30
CA ARG A 248 -5.78 2.68 -12.48
C ARG A 248 -6.79 1.68 -13.00
N PHE A 249 -8.02 1.84 -12.53
CA PHE A 249 -9.19 1.14 -13.08
C PHE A 249 -10.01 2.10 -13.93
N GLY A 250 -10.40 1.67 -15.13
CA GLY A 250 -11.32 2.39 -15.98
C GLY A 250 -12.75 2.00 -15.64
N TYR A 251 -13.63 2.99 -15.44
CA TYR A 251 -15.02 2.77 -15.12
C TYR A 251 -15.92 3.89 -15.67
N ILE A 252 -17.21 3.63 -15.71
CA ILE A 252 -18.24 4.62 -16.05
C ILE A 252 -19.12 4.83 -14.82
N GLY A 253 -19.34 6.08 -14.44
CA GLY A 253 -20.27 6.48 -13.39
C GLY A 253 -19.76 6.31 -11.96
N ALA A 254 -19.37 5.10 -11.58
CA ALA A 254 -18.86 4.78 -10.24
C ALA A 254 -17.69 3.81 -10.32
N ASP A 255 -16.80 3.86 -9.35
CA ASP A 255 -15.62 2.98 -9.24
C ASP A 255 -15.99 1.54 -8.89
N THR A 256 -17.13 1.34 -8.26
CA THR A 256 -17.73 0.02 -7.95
C THR A 256 -19.22 0.05 -8.28
N HIS A 257 -19.86 -1.12 -8.40
CA HIS A 257 -21.30 -1.24 -8.66
C HIS A 257 -21.77 -0.43 -9.88
N ASN A 258 -21.07 -0.59 -11.00
CA ASN A 258 -21.16 0.31 -12.16
C ASN A 258 -21.81 -0.30 -13.39
N MET A 259 -22.23 -1.56 -13.38
CA MET A 259 -22.79 -2.25 -14.54
C MET A 259 -23.94 -1.49 -15.20
N ARG A 260 -24.76 -0.80 -14.41
CA ARG A 260 -25.86 0.02 -14.91
C ARG A 260 -25.42 1.12 -15.88
N PHE A 261 -24.31 1.78 -15.57
CA PHE A 261 -23.83 2.92 -16.36
C PHE A 261 -23.36 2.54 -17.76
N TYR A 262 -23.05 1.26 -17.98
CA TYR A 262 -22.72 0.73 -19.31
C TYR A 262 -23.95 0.46 -20.18
N ILE A 263 -25.15 0.54 -19.61
CA ILE A 263 -26.39 0.23 -20.30
C ILE A 263 -27.22 1.51 -20.57
N ASP A 264 -26.95 2.57 -19.84
CA ASP A 264 -27.70 3.82 -19.91
C ASP A 264 -26.77 5.01 -20.14
N ASP A 265 -26.87 5.65 -21.30
CA ASP A 265 -26.15 6.88 -21.64
C ASP A 265 -26.59 8.07 -20.79
N ASP A 266 -27.79 7.97 -20.22
CA ASP A 266 -28.43 9.10 -19.53
C ASP A 266 -29.21 8.60 -18.33
N TYR A 267 -28.47 8.22 -17.29
CA TYR A 267 -29.01 7.65 -16.03
C TYR A 267 -30.19 8.44 -15.45
N ASN A 268 -30.26 9.74 -15.72
CA ASN A 268 -31.34 10.62 -15.29
C ASN A 268 -32.37 10.92 -16.40
N SER A 269 -32.26 10.33 -17.58
CA SER A 269 -33.18 10.60 -18.69
C SER A 269 -34.47 9.79 -18.62
N ALA A 270 -35.49 10.32 -19.25
CA ALA A 270 -36.79 9.63 -19.43
C ALA A 270 -36.67 8.31 -20.23
N ASN A 271 -35.53 8.04 -20.85
CA ASN A 271 -35.22 6.83 -21.62
C ASN A 271 -34.55 5.75 -20.81
N GLY A 272 -33.96 6.05 -19.66
CA GLY A 272 -33.30 5.09 -18.77
C GLY A 272 -34.18 3.90 -18.45
N SER A 273 -35.48 4.11 -18.24
CA SER A 273 -36.42 3.03 -17.99
C SER A 273 -36.60 1.99 -19.08
N LYS A 274 -36.09 2.22 -20.31
CA LYS A 274 -36.21 1.27 -21.43
C LYS A 274 -35.24 0.06 -21.27
N TYR A 275 -34.11 0.27 -20.64
CA TYR A 275 -33.09 -0.76 -20.44
C TYR A 275 -33.20 -1.45 -19.10
N TRP A 276 -33.97 -0.90 -18.21
CA TRP A 276 -34.23 -1.40 -16.86
C TRP A 276 -35.42 -2.33 -16.84
N GLY A 277 -35.42 -3.27 -15.96
CA GLY A 277 -36.31 -4.40 -15.84
C GLY A 277 -37.81 -4.19 -16.03
N THR A 278 -38.35 -2.98 -15.99
CA THR A 278 -39.77 -2.72 -16.20
C THR A 278 -40.22 -2.90 -17.65
N THR A 279 -39.36 -2.65 -18.63
CA THR A 279 -39.69 -2.83 -20.06
C THR A 279 -39.08 -4.14 -20.62
N LEU A 280 -37.89 -4.50 -20.20
CA LEU A 280 -37.20 -5.76 -20.57
C LEU A 280 -37.54 -6.93 -19.63
N CYS A 281 -37.94 -6.63 -18.39
CA CYS A 281 -38.28 -7.58 -17.37
C CYS A 281 -39.50 -7.12 -16.60
N PRO A 282 -40.73 -7.31 -17.16
CA PRO A 282 -41.98 -6.83 -16.58
C PRO A 282 -42.28 -7.36 -15.18
N SER A 283 -41.57 -8.38 -14.71
CA SER A 283 -41.73 -9.00 -13.39
C SER A 283 -40.74 -8.51 -12.34
N ALA A 284 -39.86 -7.55 -12.66
CA ALA A 284 -38.87 -7.06 -11.71
C ALA A 284 -39.50 -5.97 -10.83
N ASP A 285 -40.04 -6.35 -9.69
CA ASP A 285 -40.26 -5.44 -8.55
C ASP A 285 -38.89 -5.09 -7.93
N VAL A 286 -38.01 -4.45 -8.72
CA VAL A 286 -36.67 -4.08 -8.28
C VAL A 286 -36.77 -2.72 -7.60
N VAL A 287 -36.85 -2.72 -6.30
CA VAL A 287 -36.67 -1.50 -5.51
C VAL A 287 -35.20 -1.36 -5.20
N GLY A 288 -34.49 -0.52 -5.96
CA GLY A 288 -33.17 0.01 -5.61
C GLY A 288 -31.93 -0.70 -6.18
N ALA A 289 -32.04 -1.77 -6.95
CA ALA A 289 -30.91 -2.36 -7.66
C ALA A 289 -31.23 -2.55 -9.15
N TYR A 290 -30.39 -2.04 -10.00
CA TYR A 290 -30.64 -1.99 -11.43
C TYR A 290 -29.65 -2.90 -12.17
N THR A 291 -29.90 -4.22 -12.16
CA THR A 291 -29.11 -5.16 -12.97
C THR A 291 -29.75 -5.32 -14.34
N PRO A 292 -28.96 -5.14 -15.42
CA PRO A 292 -29.46 -5.29 -16.78
C PRO A 292 -29.86 -6.73 -17.12
N CYS A 293 -30.58 -6.90 -18.23
CA CYS A 293 -30.90 -8.23 -18.76
C CYS A 293 -29.67 -8.87 -19.42
N LEU A 294 -28.93 -9.68 -18.68
CA LEU A 294 -27.66 -10.29 -19.12
C LEU A 294 -27.84 -11.46 -20.09
N THR A 295 -29.06 -11.80 -20.53
CA THR A 295 -29.33 -12.80 -21.58
C THR A 295 -29.74 -12.17 -22.91
N ASN A 296 -30.04 -10.85 -22.92
CA ASN A 296 -30.37 -10.13 -24.15
C ASN A 296 -29.12 -9.83 -24.99
N GLY A 297 -29.13 -10.25 -26.22
CA GLY A 297 -27.97 -10.20 -27.13
C GLY A 297 -27.15 -11.49 -27.11
N ILE A 298 -27.47 -12.46 -26.24
CA ILE A 298 -26.81 -13.78 -26.15
C ILE A 298 -27.80 -14.89 -26.48
N ASP A 299 -28.79 -15.08 -25.63
CA ASP A 299 -29.77 -16.18 -25.76
C ASP A 299 -30.98 -15.79 -26.59
N TYR A 300 -31.24 -14.49 -26.76
CA TYR A 300 -32.30 -13.93 -27.60
C TYR A 300 -31.99 -12.47 -27.93
N ASN A 301 -32.65 -11.98 -28.99
CA ASN A 301 -32.58 -10.57 -29.40
C ASN A 301 -33.98 -9.95 -29.32
N LEU A 302 -34.08 -8.83 -28.67
CA LEU A 302 -35.25 -7.94 -28.78
C LEU A 302 -35.05 -7.05 -30.02
N THR A 303 -36.15 -6.76 -30.75
CA THR A 303 -36.09 -6.03 -32.01
C THR A 303 -35.54 -4.61 -31.87
N ASP A 304 -35.68 -4.00 -30.72
CA ASP A 304 -35.34 -2.57 -30.52
C ASP A 304 -34.25 -2.33 -29.47
N ILE A 305 -33.82 -3.35 -28.76
CA ILE A 305 -32.88 -3.22 -27.64
C ILE A 305 -31.92 -4.42 -27.61
N ASN A 306 -30.63 -4.15 -27.68
CA ASN A 306 -29.58 -5.15 -27.51
C ASN A 306 -28.65 -4.72 -26.36
N THR A 307 -28.87 -5.28 -25.19
CA THR A 307 -28.10 -4.96 -23.98
C THR A 307 -26.62 -5.24 -24.14
N LEU A 308 -26.27 -6.39 -24.79
CA LEU A 308 -24.89 -6.75 -25.04
C LEU A 308 -24.20 -5.76 -25.98
N ALA A 309 -24.87 -5.37 -27.08
CA ALA A 309 -24.30 -4.44 -28.03
C ALA A 309 -24.04 -3.05 -27.41
N LEU A 310 -24.98 -2.56 -26.57
CA LEU A 310 -24.84 -1.27 -25.91
C LEU A 310 -23.70 -1.30 -24.88
N ALA A 311 -23.66 -2.31 -24.01
CA ALA A 311 -22.59 -2.46 -23.03
C ALA A 311 -21.21 -2.58 -23.72
N THR A 312 -21.13 -3.34 -24.83
CA THR A 312 -19.90 -3.47 -25.63
C THR A 312 -19.45 -2.12 -26.20
N ALA A 313 -20.39 -1.33 -26.73
CA ALA A 313 -20.07 -0.02 -27.30
C ALA A 313 -19.52 0.96 -26.25
N HIS A 314 -20.12 1.02 -25.08
CA HIS A 314 -19.65 1.86 -23.98
C HIS A 314 -18.30 1.41 -23.44
N MET A 315 -18.11 0.09 -23.24
CA MET A 315 -16.81 -0.45 -22.83
C MET A 315 -15.73 -0.15 -23.87
N LYS A 316 -16.03 -0.28 -25.18
CA LYS A 316 -15.11 0.09 -26.27
C LYS A 316 -14.68 1.56 -26.17
N GLN A 317 -15.65 2.47 -26.03
CA GLN A 317 -15.37 3.90 -25.91
C GLN A 317 -14.48 4.19 -24.69
N LEU A 318 -14.76 3.56 -23.56
CA LEU A 318 -13.97 3.70 -22.34
C LEU A 318 -12.51 3.21 -22.54
N ILE A 319 -12.33 2.05 -23.18
CA ILE A 319 -10.99 1.50 -23.46
C ILE A 319 -10.21 2.43 -24.39
N LEU A 320 -10.83 2.95 -25.47
CA LEU A 320 -10.20 3.86 -26.42
C LEU A 320 -9.83 5.21 -25.79
N ALA A 321 -10.66 5.71 -24.87
CA ALA A 321 -10.41 6.96 -24.14
C ALA A 321 -9.29 6.85 -23.10
N ASN A 322 -8.89 5.63 -22.74
CA ASN A 322 -7.92 5.36 -21.68
C ASN A 322 -6.84 4.37 -22.16
N PRO A 323 -5.93 4.79 -23.06
CA PRO A 323 -4.97 3.89 -23.69
C PRO A 323 -3.97 3.26 -22.70
N ASP A 324 -3.71 3.91 -21.58
CA ASP A 324 -2.73 3.48 -20.57
C ASP A 324 -3.35 2.63 -19.44
N ILE A 325 -4.68 2.43 -19.43
CA ILE A 325 -5.36 1.63 -18.42
C ILE A 325 -5.48 0.18 -18.90
N MET A 326 -5.03 -0.77 -18.05
CA MET A 326 -5.15 -2.21 -18.30
C MET A 326 -6.48 -2.79 -17.80
N TYR A 327 -7.01 -2.32 -16.68
CA TYR A 327 -8.13 -2.92 -15.97
C TYR A 327 -9.37 -2.05 -16.08
N PHE A 328 -10.50 -2.64 -16.50
CA PHE A 328 -11.79 -1.97 -16.63
C PHE A 328 -12.83 -2.72 -15.83
N THR A 329 -13.63 -2.02 -15.04
CA THR A 329 -14.63 -2.65 -14.18
C THR A 329 -15.98 -2.74 -14.87
N PHE A 330 -16.65 -3.89 -14.72
CA PHE A 330 -18.02 -4.14 -15.11
C PHE A 330 -18.69 -4.94 -14.01
N GLU A 331 -19.21 -4.25 -13.01
CA GLU A 331 -19.55 -4.80 -11.71
C GLU A 331 -21.03 -4.69 -11.40
N GLN A 332 -21.59 -5.79 -10.88
CA GLN A 332 -22.98 -5.83 -10.47
C GLN A 332 -23.32 -4.76 -9.42
N GLU A 333 -24.59 -4.37 -9.41
CA GLU A 333 -25.11 -3.43 -8.43
C GLU A 333 -25.08 -4.00 -7.01
N ASP A 334 -24.92 -3.13 -6.01
CA ASP A 334 -25.06 -3.50 -4.62
C ASP A 334 -26.55 -3.73 -4.30
N GLY A 335 -26.85 -4.90 -3.79
CA GLY A 335 -28.23 -5.25 -3.45
C GLY A 335 -28.36 -6.65 -2.86
N ASN A 336 -29.22 -6.75 -1.88
CA ASN A 336 -29.61 -8.01 -1.23
C ASN A 336 -30.85 -8.60 -1.87
N GLU A 337 -30.96 -9.95 -1.87
CA GLU A 337 -32.16 -10.67 -2.34
C GLU A 337 -33.41 -10.39 -1.50
N GLY A 338 -33.31 -9.60 -0.44
CA GLY A 338 -34.39 -9.34 0.49
C GLY A 338 -34.66 -10.50 1.45
N THR A 339 -35.84 -10.49 2.07
CA THR A 339 -36.29 -11.56 2.95
C THR A 339 -37.40 -12.37 2.28
N THR A 340 -37.74 -13.54 2.82
CA THR A 340 -38.88 -14.35 2.38
C THR A 340 -40.20 -13.60 2.35
N ASP A 341 -40.34 -12.62 3.24
CA ASP A 341 -41.57 -11.80 3.37
C ASP A 341 -41.52 -10.53 2.49
N ASN A 342 -40.34 -10.11 2.04
CA ASN A 342 -40.14 -9.00 1.14
C ASN A 342 -38.98 -9.29 0.19
N PRO A 343 -39.16 -10.16 -0.81
CA PRO A 343 -38.12 -10.56 -1.73
C PRO A 343 -37.74 -9.37 -2.61
N LYS A 344 -36.44 -9.13 -2.71
CA LYS A 344 -35.81 -8.22 -3.66
C LYS A 344 -35.04 -9.03 -4.67
N HIS A 345 -35.08 -8.65 -5.93
CA HIS A 345 -34.34 -9.32 -6.98
C HIS A 345 -33.30 -8.34 -7.56
N PRO A 346 -32.06 -8.38 -7.07
CA PRO A 346 -30.99 -7.50 -7.59
C PRO A 346 -30.53 -7.88 -9.01
N TYR A 347 -31.23 -8.81 -9.64
CA TYR A 347 -30.96 -9.33 -10.98
C TYR A 347 -32.24 -9.46 -11.80
N CYS A 348 -32.06 -9.52 -13.13
CA CYS A 348 -33.19 -9.68 -14.05
C CYS A 348 -33.94 -11.01 -13.85
N MET A 349 -35.29 -10.92 -13.75
CA MET A 349 -36.18 -12.04 -13.52
C MET A 349 -37.02 -12.43 -14.77
N CYS A 350 -36.62 -11.97 -15.98
CA CYS A 350 -37.31 -12.41 -17.20
C CYS A 350 -37.12 -13.94 -17.39
N GLU A 351 -38.00 -14.55 -18.17
CA GLU A 351 -38.02 -16.00 -18.39
C GLU A 351 -36.68 -16.53 -18.86
N ASN A 352 -35.97 -15.82 -19.75
CA ASN A 352 -34.66 -16.24 -20.27
C ASN A 352 -33.56 -16.16 -19.19
N CYS A 353 -33.50 -15.08 -18.38
CA CYS A 353 -32.55 -15.00 -17.27
C CYS A 353 -32.82 -16.06 -16.20
N VAL A 354 -34.07 -16.38 -15.90
CA VAL A 354 -34.44 -17.45 -14.97
C VAL A 354 -34.03 -18.83 -15.52
N LYS A 355 -34.27 -19.09 -16.81
CA LYS A 355 -33.82 -20.34 -17.47
C LYS A 355 -32.30 -20.46 -17.47
N ALA A 356 -31.60 -19.40 -17.86
CA ALA A 356 -30.14 -19.38 -17.87
C ALA A 356 -29.56 -19.59 -16.47
N ALA A 357 -30.13 -18.96 -15.44
CA ALA A 357 -29.65 -19.13 -14.06
C ALA A 357 -29.85 -20.55 -13.51
N LYS A 358 -30.82 -21.32 -14.02
CA LYS A 358 -30.97 -22.75 -13.68
C LYS A 358 -29.87 -23.61 -14.30
N LEU A 359 -29.31 -23.19 -15.45
CA LEU A 359 -28.29 -23.95 -16.18
C LEU A 359 -26.87 -23.55 -15.72
N TYR A 360 -26.66 -22.28 -15.42
CA TYR A 360 -25.30 -21.72 -15.24
C TYR A 360 -25.08 -21.08 -13.87
N ASN A 361 -26.10 -20.98 -13.01
CA ASN A 361 -26.26 -20.12 -11.85
C ASN A 361 -26.16 -18.61 -12.20
N ARG A 362 -26.21 -17.71 -11.19
CA ARG A 362 -26.22 -16.26 -11.44
C ARG A 362 -24.86 -15.72 -11.89
N SER A 363 -23.77 -16.20 -11.29
CA SER A 363 -22.42 -15.87 -11.72
C SER A 363 -22.16 -16.34 -13.15
N GLY A 364 -22.58 -17.56 -13.50
CA GLY A 364 -22.43 -18.07 -14.86
C GLY A 364 -23.20 -17.28 -15.91
N VAL A 365 -24.39 -16.75 -15.59
CA VAL A 365 -25.13 -15.84 -16.50
C VAL A 365 -24.32 -14.56 -16.72
N MET A 366 -23.77 -13.96 -15.66
CA MET A 366 -22.94 -12.77 -15.74
C MET A 366 -21.66 -13.02 -16.56
N LEU A 367 -20.95 -14.10 -16.26
CA LEU A 367 -19.70 -14.43 -16.98
C LEU A 367 -19.93 -14.69 -18.46
N ARG A 368 -21.02 -15.36 -18.86
CA ARG A 368 -21.37 -15.55 -20.28
C ARG A 368 -21.60 -14.20 -20.98
N PHE A 369 -22.24 -13.25 -20.31
CA PHE A 369 -22.45 -11.92 -20.86
C PHE A 369 -21.11 -11.19 -21.06
N ILE A 370 -20.25 -11.17 -20.04
CA ILE A 370 -18.94 -10.52 -20.11
C ILE A 370 -18.06 -11.21 -21.17
N GLN A 371 -18.07 -12.54 -21.26
CA GLN A 371 -17.33 -13.27 -22.28
C GLN A 371 -17.80 -12.92 -23.71
N ALA A 372 -19.11 -12.79 -23.93
CA ALA A 372 -19.64 -12.36 -25.21
C ALA A 372 -19.19 -10.89 -25.53
N MET A 373 -19.19 -10.03 -24.55
CA MET A 373 -18.66 -8.66 -24.66
C MET A 373 -17.17 -8.66 -25.00
N LEU A 374 -16.34 -9.46 -24.31
CA LEU A 374 -14.91 -9.63 -24.58
C LEU A 374 -14.67 -10.11 -26.03
N ASN A 375 -15.45 -11.08 -26.48
CA ASN A 375 -15.34 -11.60 -27.84
C ASN A 375 -15.63 -10.51 -28.88
N ASN A 376 -16.65 -9.69 -28.67
CA ASN A 376 -16.97 -8.56 -29.53
C ASN A 376 -15.85 -7.49 -29.53
N LEU A 377 -15.31 -7.16 -28.34
CA LEU A 377 -14.23 -6.18 -28.22
C LEU A 377 -12.94 -6.66 -28.90
N ARG A 378 -12.59 -7.94 -28.76
CA ARG A 378 -11.41 -8.53 -29.43
C ARG A 378 -11.54 -8.58 -30.94
N ALA A 379 -12.76 -8.72 -31.47
CA ALA A 379 -13.04 -8.72 -32.90
C ALA A 379 -13.09 -7.30 -33.51
N ASP A 380 -13.12 -6.27 -32.66
CA ASP A 380 -13.22 -4.88 -33.13
C ASP A 380 -11.88 -4.37 -33.67
N SER A 381 -11.89 -3.80 -34.88
CA SER A 381 -10.68 -3.33 -35.57
C SER A 381 -9.95 -2.21 -34.82
N ASP A 382 -10.65 -1.37 -34.05
CA ASP A 382 -10.07 -0.24 -33.34
C ASP A 382 -9.33 -0.69 -32.06
N LEU A 383 -9.56 -1.93 -31.61
CA LEU A 383 -8.93 -2.49 -30.42
C LEU A 383 -7.90 -3.60 -30.74
N LEU A 384 -7.59 -3.85 -32.01
CA LEU A 384 -6.63 -4.89 -32.40
C LEU A 384 -5.26 -4.64 -31.76
N GLY A 385 -4.76 -5.63 -31.04
CA GLY A 385 -3.47 -5.57 -30.32
C GLY A 385 -3.53 -4.86 -28.96
N ARG A 386 -4.66 -4.25 -28.58
CA ARG A 386 -4.84 -3.61 -27.30
C ARG A 386 -5.01 -4.67 -26.20
N GLN A 387 -4.14 -4.63 -25.19
CA GLN A 387 -4.25 -5.48 -24.01
C GLN A 387 -5.14 -4.80 -22.96
N PHE A 388 -6.12 -5.52 -22.43
CA PHE A 388 -6.97 -5.07 -21.33
C PHE A 388 -7.60 -6.27 -20.63
N LYS A 389 -8.00 -6.07 -19.38
CA LYS A 389 -8.75 -7.04 -18.57
C LYS A 389 -10.03 -6.41 -18.06
N ILE A 390 -11.09 -7.20 -17.91
CA ILE A 390 -12.33 -6.78 -17.27
C ILE A 390 -12.37 -7.33 -15.85
N ILE A 391 -12.70 -6.49 -14.89
CA ILE A 391 -12.93 -6.89 -13.49
C ILE A 391 -14.44 -6.99 -13.26
N THR A 392 -14.88 -8.07 -12.63
CA THR A 392 -16.27 -8.24 -12.19
C THR A 392 -16.33 -8.90 -10.82
N PHE A 393 -17.39 -8.61 -10.05
CA PHE A 393 -17.57 -9.17 -8.73
C PHE A 393 -18.03 -10.63 -8.72
N ALA A 394 -17.51 -11.37 -7.73
CA ALA A 394 -18.15 -12.56 -7.15
C ALA A 394 -18.65 -12.16 -5.76
N TYR A 395 -19.86 -11.60 -5.69
CA TYR A 395 -20.44 -10.92 -4.53
C TYR A 395 -21.96 -11.09 -4.48
N GLY A 396 -22.54 -11.19 -3.29
CA GLY A 396 -23.98 -11.30 -3.12
C GLY A 396 -24.55 -12.47 -3.95
N TYR A 397 -25.41 -12.19 -4.93
CA TYR A 397 -26.06 -13.22 -5.75
C TYR A 397 -25.11 -13.94 -6.73
N SER A 398 -23.92 -13.43 -6.99
CA SER A 398 -22.90 -14.05 -7.86
C SER A 398 -21.73 -14.64 -7.10
N THR A 399 -21.81 -14.75 -5.77
CA THR A 399 -20.69 -15.24 -4.91
C THR A 399 -20.21 -16.63 -5.29
N THR A 400 -21.13 -17.54 -5.64
CA THR A 400 -20.82 -18.92 -6.00
C THR A 400 -20.23 -19.03 -7.40
N ALA A 401 -19.15 -19.79 -7.57
CA ALA A 401 -18.52 -20.00 -8.87
C ALA A 401 -19.51 -20.59 -9.91
N PRO A 402 -19.31 -20.33 -11.21
CA PRO A 402 -20.24 -20.73 -12.26
C PRO A 402 -20.36 -22.25 -12.38
N ILE A 403 -21.53 -22.70 -12.87
CA ILE A 403 -21.80 -24.11 -13.20
C ILE A 403 -22.09 -24.26 -14.70
N GLY A 404 -22.43 -25.46 -15.13
CA GLY A 404 -22.88 -25.71 -16.50
C GLY A 404 -21.79 -25.58 -17.57
N GLY A 405 -20.51 -25.71 -17.18
CA GLY A 405 -19.37 -25.64 -18.10
C GLY A 405 -18.95 -24.22 -18.48
N VAL A 406 -19.42 -23.19 -17.76
CA VAL A 406 -18.94 -21.81 -17.95
C VAL A 406 -17.55 -21.68 -17.33
N THR A 407 -16.60 -21.19 -18.13
CA THR A 407 -15.21 -20.95 -17.73
C THR A 407 -14.97 -19.46 -17.49
N VAL A 408 -13.90 -19.12 -16.77
CA VAL A 408 -13.44 -17.74 -16.59
C VAL A 408 -12.44 -17.41 -17.71
N ASP A 409 -12.78 -16.45 -18.56
CA ASP A 409 -11.91 -16.04 -19.67
C ASP A 409 -10.60 -15.43 -19.16
N LYS A 410 -9.48 -15.66 -19.87
CA LYS A 410 -8.13 -15.20 -19.50
C LYS A 410 -7.99 -13.69 -19.30
N ASP A 411 -8.83 -12.87 -19.93
CA ASP A 411 -8.85 -11.41 -19.80
C ASP A 411 -9.93 -10.95 -18.79
N LEU A 412 -10.39 -11.85 -17.92
CA LEU A 412 -11.37 -11.58 -16.88
C LEU A 412 -10.75 -11.76 -15.50
N CYS A 413 -10.90 -10.75 -14.63
CA CYS A 413 -10.52 -10.80 -13.23
C CYS A 413 -11.77 -10.94 -12.37
N ILE A 414 -11.81 -11.98 -11.55
CA ILE A 414 -12.92 -12.25 -10.61
C ILE A 414 -12.57 -11.63 -9.27
N TRP A 415 -13.34 -10.62 -8.88
CA TRP A 415 -13.18 -9.97 -7.58
C TRP A 415 -14.04 -10.65 -6.54
N TYR A 416 -13.46 -11.64 -5.89
CA TYR A 416 -14.15 -12.40 -4.85
C TYR A 416 -14.22 -11.56 -3.56
N ALA A 417 -15.42 -11.12 -3.21
CA ALA A 417 -15.71 -10.37 -2.00
C ALA A 417 -16.09 -11.32 -0.87
N ALA A 418 -15.10 -11.71 -0.07
CA ALA A 418 -15.23 -12.71 0.97
C ALA A 418 -15.78 -12.12 2.28
N TRP A 419 -17.08 -12.25 2.54
CA TRP A 419 -17.72 -11.92 3.82
C TRP A 419 -17.53 -13.05 4.85
N GLY A 420 -16.29 -13.31 5.19
CA GLY A 420 -15.92 -14.36 6.12
C GLY A 420 -15.59 -13.85 7.53
N ASP A 421 -15.25 -14.79 8.38
CA ASP A 421 -14.69 -14.52 9.71
C ASP A 421 -13.18 -14.27 9.56
N MET A 422 -12.77 -13.01 9.54
CA MET A 422 -11.39 -12.60 9.32
C MET A 422 -10.41 -12.99 10.46
N ARG A 423 -10.88 -13.72 11.46
CA ARG A 423 -9.99 -14.36 12.45
C ARG A 423 -9.34 -15.64 11.90
N TYR A 424 -9.82 -16.13 10.78
CA TYR A 424 -9.38 -17.35 10.11
C TYR A 424 -9.07 -17.08 8.65
N SER A 425 -8.19 -17.87 8.06
CA SER A 425 -7.97 -17.81 6.61
C SER A 425 -9.22 -18.26 5.83
N LEU A 426 -9.26 -17.96 4.53
CA LEU A 426 -10.42 -18.27 3.70
C LEU A 426 -10.66 -19.78 3.54
N SER A 427 -9.59 -20.60 3.67
CA SER A 427 -9.66 -22.07 3.58
C SER A 427 -9.66 -22.76 4.94
N ASP A 428 -9.51 -22.05 6.07
CA ASP A 428 -9.44 -22.64 7.41
C ASP A 428 -10.72 -23.43 7.75
N SER A 429 -10.56 -24.55 8.46
CA SER A 429 -11.68 -25.42 8.87
C SER A 429 -12.71 -24.73 9.76
N LYS A 430 -12.31 -23.69 10.49
CA LYS A 430 -13.16 -22.86 11.35
C LYS A 430 -13.88 -21.75 10.59
N GLN A 431 -13.47 -21.44 9.36
CA GLN A 431 -14.13 -20.47 8.50
C GLN A 431 -15.53 -20.97 8.11
N LEU A 432 -16.44 -20.07 7.76
CA LEU A 432 -17.77 -20.40 7.26
C LEU A 432 -17.67 -21.37 6.07
N THR A 433 -18.49 -22.40 6.09
CA THR A 433 -18.48 -23.44 5.04
C THR A 433 -18.75 -22.86 3.65
N SER A 434 -19.67 -21.89 3.53
CA SER A 434 -19.95 -21.19 2.27
C SER A 434 -18.69 -20.49 1.74
N ILE A 435 -18.00 -19.71 2.58
CA ILE A 435 -16.78 -19.01 2.19
C ILE A 435 -15.70 -19.97 1.71
N ARG A 436 -15.44 -21.05 2.46
CA ARG A 436 -14.45 -22.06 2.04
C ARG A 436 -14.81 -22.71 0.72
N THR A 437 -16.10 -23.05 0.54
CA THR A 437 -16.57 -23.70 -0.68
C THR A 437 -16.44 -22.78 -1.87
N ASP A 438 -16.90 -21.54 -1.75
CA ASP A 438 -16.85 -20.56 -2.84
C ASP A 438 -15.42 -20.17 -3.18
N TYR A 439 -14.57 -19.91 -2.17
CA TYR A 439 -13.17 -19.59 -2.39
C TYR A 439 -12.43 -20.70 -3.17
N ASN A 440 -12.55 -21.94 -2.71
CA ASN A 440 -11.91 -23.08 -3.39
C ASN A 440 -12.46 -23.28 -4.81
N ALA A 441 -13.76 -23.06 -5.02
CA ALA A 441 -14.37 -23.18 -6.35
C ALA A 441 -13.86 -22.06 -7.31
N TRP A 442 -13.70 -20.84 -6.82
CA TRP A 442 -13.14 -19.75 -7.61
C TRP A 442 -11.65 -19.93 -7.90
N ILE A 443 -10.84 -20.41 -6.93
CA ILE A 443 -9.45 -20.82 -7.21
C ILE A 443 -9.43 -21.84 -8.34
N ALA A 444 -10.24 -22.90 -8.26
CA ALA A 444 -10.28 -23.94 -9.29
C ALA A 444 -10.72 -23.40 -10.67
N ALA A 445 -11.61 -22.40 -10.70
CA ALA A 445 -12.10 -21.79 -11.94
C ALA A 445 -11.10 -20.81 -12.58
N THR A 446 -10.16 -20.28 -11.79
CA THR A 446 -9.16 -19.28 -12.23
C THR A 446 -7.74 -19.85 -12.30
N THR A 447 -7.53 -21.11 -11.97
CA THR A 447 -6.22 -21.78 -12.09
C THR A 447 -5.96 -22.23 -13.53
N GLY A 448 -4.78 -21.92 -14.08
CA GLY A 448 -4.31 -22.31 -15.41
C GLY A 448 -4.08 -21.12 -16.32
N ASP A 449 -3.14 -21.28 -17.26
CA ASP A 449 -2.66 -20.19 -18.14
C ASP A 449 -3.74 -19.60 -19.07
N ASP A 450 -4.76 -20.38 -19.39
CA ASP A 450 -5.87 -19.98 -20.28
C ASP A 450 -7.08 -19.43 -19.50
N ASN A 451 -7.01 -19.40 -18.15
CA ASN A 451 -8.08 -18.92 -17.30
C ASN A 451 -7.78 -17.49 -16.80
N GLY A 452 -8.84 -16.80 -16.35
CA GLY A 452 -8.74 -15.48 -15.76
C GLY A 452 -8.11 -15.46 -14.38
N SER A 453 -7.93 -14.31 -13.83
CA SER A 453 -7.29 -14.08 -12.53
C SER A 453 -8.31 -14.05 -11.40
N LEU A 454 -7.92 -14.54 -10.22
CA LEU A 454 -8.63 -14.28 -8.98
C LEU A 454 -8.01 -13.04 -8.30
N ILE A 455 -8.87 -12.14 -7.83
CA ILE A 455 -8.51 -11.01 -6.99
C ILE A 455 -9.41 -11.02 -5.74
N LEU A 456 -8.89 -10.57 -4.61
CA LEU A 456 -9.59 -10.64 -3.33
C LEU A 456 -10.03 -9.26 -2.85
N TRP A 457 -11.30 -9.19 -2.41
CA TRP A 457 -11.83 -8.08 -1.64
C TRP A 457 -12.11 -8.55 -0.22
N LEU A 458 -11.31 -8.10 0.72
CA LEU A 458 -11.38 -8.54 2.10
C LEU A 458 -11.93 -7.42 3.01
N TYR A 459 -12.56 -7.82 4.10
CA TYR A 459 -13.21 -6.90 5.04
C TYR A 459 -12.49 -6.93 6.38
N ASP A 460 -11.54 -6.04 6.59
CA ASP A 460 -10.87 -5.83 7.87
C ASP A 460 -11.48 -4.64 8.63
N VAL A 461 -12.80 -4.60 8.65
CA VAL A 461 -13.59 -3.50 9.17
C VAL A 461 -14.94 -3.98 9.72
N CYS A 462 -15.46 -3.29 10.73
CA CYS A 462 -16.85 -3.37 11.12
C CYS A 462 -17.53 -2.04 10.75
N TYR A 463 -18.26 -2.00 9.66
CA TYR A 463 -18.85 -0.78 9.10
C TYR A 463 -19.72 0.00 10.09
N ASN A 464 -20.46 -0.72 10.93
CA ASN A 464 -21.34 -0.12 11.92
C ASN A 464 -20.58 0.46 13.13
N ASN A 465 -19.31 0.10 13.30
CA ASN A 465 -18.54 0.50 14.47
C ASN A 465 -17.03 0.34 14.27
N TYR A 466 -16.36 1.37 13.82
CA TYR A 466 -14.91 1.41 13.66
C TYR A 466 -14.13 1.40 14.98
N ILE A 467 -14.80 1.76 16.09
CA ILE A 467 -14.15 2.00 17.37
C ILE A 467 -13.95 0.73 18.18
N LYS A 468 -14.93 -0.20 18.16
CA LYS A 468 -14.76 -1.49 18.85
C LYS A 468 -13.51 -2.21 18.36
N TYR A 469 -12.83 -2.92 19.26
CA TYR A 469 -11.76 -3.80 18.82
C TYR A 469 -12.29 -4.80 17.80
N PHE A 470 -11.62 -4.87 16.67
CA PHE A 470 -11.99 -5.74 15.58
C PHE A 470 -11.04 -6.94 15.53
N GLY A 471 -11.57 -8.13 15.29
CA GLY A 471 -10.89 -9.38 15.62
C GLY A 471 -10.04 -10.03 14.53
N THR A 472 -9.62 -9.33 13.45
CA THR A 472 -8.68 -9.92 12.49
C THR A 472 -7.38 -10.25 13.20
N THR A 473 -7.00 -11.53 13.24
CA THR A 473 -5.79 -11.96 13.90
C THR A 473 -4.57 -11.88 12.98
N MET A 474 -3.40 -11.65 13.54
CA MET A 474 -2.16 -11.59 12.76
C MET A 474 -1.86 -12.94 12.09
N THR A 475 -2.20 -14.05 12.74
CA THR A 475 -2.07 -15.39 12.16
C THR A 475 -2.97 -15.57 10.92
N ALA A 476 -4.19 -15.04 10.97
CA ALA A 476 -5.08 -15.08 9.79
C ALA A 476 -4.51 -14.27 8.63
N ILE A 477 -3.93 -13.11 8.89
CA ILE A 477 -3.27 -12.30 7.86
C ILE A 477 -2.13 -13.10 7.20
N ASP A 478 -1.24 -13.70 7.98
CA ASP A 478 -0.16 -14.53 7.45
C ASP A 478 -0.72 -15.65 6.55
N GLN A 479 -1.72 -16.40 7.04
CA GLN A 479 -2.32 -17.52 6.31
C GLN A 479 -3.05 -17.07 5.04
N ILE A 480 -3.83 -15.98 5.08
CA ILE A 480 -4.55 -15.47 3.90
C ILE A 480 -3.56 -15.06 2.81
N VAL A 481 -2.49 -14.36 3.17
CA VAL A 481 -1.48 -13.91 2.21
C VAL A 481 -0.74 -15.09 1.59
N ASP A 482 -0.36 -16.09 2.40
CA ASP A 482 0.32 -17.30 1.93
C ASP A 482 -0.58 -18.12 1.00
N GLU A 483 -1.86 -18.30 1.35
CA GLU A 483 -2.86 -18.99 0.53
C GLU A 483 -3.09 -18.27 -0.80
N ALA A 484 -3.26 -16.94 -0.76
CA ALA A 484 -3.48 -16.12 -1.94
C ALA A 484 -2.28 -16.16 -2.90
N LYS A 485 -1.05 -16.06 -2.36
CA LYS A 485 0.17 -16.18 -3.16
C LYS A 485 0.30 -17.56 -3.81
N ALA A 486 0.04 -18.62 -3.04
CA ALA A 486 0.08 -19.99 -3.55
C ALA A 486 -0.98 -20.25 -4.64
N ALA A 487 -2.12 -19.56 -4.57
CA ALA A 487 -3.20 -19.63 -5.55
C ALA A 487 -2.98 -18.72 -6.78
N GLY A 488 -1.92 -17.91 -6.82
CA GLY A 488 -1.65 -16.97 -7.92
C GLY A 488 -2.62 -15.79 -7.95
N VAL A 489 -3.15 -15.39 -6.82
CA VAL A 489 -4.01 -14.18 -6.71
C VAL A 489 -3.23 -12.95 -7.15
N GLU A 490 -3.80 -12.19 -8.09
CA GLU A 490 -3.13 -11.02 -8.70
C GLU A 490 -3.22 -9.77 -7.82
N MET A 491 -4.35 -9.59 -7.12
CA MET A 491 -4.63 -8.41 -6.30
C MET A 491 -5.26 -8.80 -4.97
N ILE A 492 -4.88 -8.10 -3.92
CA ILE A 492 -5.59 -8.09 -2.65
C ILE A 492 -5.94 -6.64 -2.28
N LEU A 493 -7.23 -6.38 -2.14
CA LEU A 493 -7.77 -5.18 -1.55
C LEU A 493 -8.37 -5.52 -0.19
N VAL A 494 -8.03 -4.74 0.81
CA VAL A 494 -8.55 -4.88 2.16
C VAL A 494 -9.27 -3.60 2.56
N LEU A 495 -10.54 -3.72 2.91
CA LEU A 495 -11.30 -2.60 3.47
C LEU A 495 -11.00 -2.42 4.95
N GLY A 496 -10.55 -1.21 5.30
CA GLY A 496 -10.40 -0.72 6.66
C GLY A 496 -11.38 0.42 6.97
N ALA A 497 -11.11 1.20 8.01
CA ALA A 497 -11.90 2.38 8.36
C ALA A 497 -11.54 3.56 7.44
N TYR A 498 -11.99 3.52 6.19
CA TYR A 498 -11.53 4.39 5.10
C TYR A 498 -12.01 5.85 5.21
N ASP A 499 -13.07 6.12 5.94
CA ASP A 499 -13.67 7.45 6.09
C ASP A 499 -13.56 8.02 7.52
N ALA A 500 -12.77 7.37 8.40
CA ALA A 500 -12.55 7.81 9.78
C ALA A 500 -11.07 7.85 10.13
N ASP A 501 -10.58 9.03 10.56
CA ASP A 501 -9.20 9.25 11.00
C ASP A 501 -8.99 8.82 12.46
N ASN A 502 -7.71 8.61 12.82
CA ASN A 502 -7.28 8.28 14.18
C ASN A 502 -7.85 6.96 14.76
N ILE A 503 -8.25 6.04 13.88
CA ILE A 503 -8.65 4.68 14.27
C ILE A 503 -7.39 3.81 14.38
N TRP A 504 -6.80 3.74 15.57
CA TRP A 504 -5.49 3.13 15.82
C TRP A 504 -5.34 1.71 15.26
N GLN A 505 -6.39 0.91 15.33
CA GLN A 505 -6.38 -0.46 14.82
C GLN A 505 -6.40 -0.50 13.28
N SER A 506 -7.05 0.47 12.63
CA SER A 506 -7.01 0.60 11.16
C SER A 506 -5.61 1.01 10.69
N GLU A 507 -4.96 1.94 11.39
CA GLU A 507 -3.57 2.34 11.09
C GLU A 507 -2.60 1.15 11.25
N MET A 508 -2.72 0.39 12.34
CA MET A 508 -1.91 -0.80 12.60
C MET A 508 -2.08 -1.85 11.49
N ARG A 509 -3.33 -2.15 11.12
CA ARG A 509 -3.63 -3.16 10.10
C ARG A 509 -3.24 -2.69 8.72
N ASN A 510 -3.41 -1.40 8.40
CA ASN A 510 -2.91 -0.82 7.17
C ASN A 510 -1.41 -1.10 6.98
N TYR A 511 -0.61 -0.84 8.03
CA TYR A 511 0.82 -1.16 8.00
C TYR A 511 1.07 -2.66 7.81
N VAL A 512 0.44 -3.50 8.63
CA VAL A 512 0.68 -4.96 8.60
C VAL A 512 0.30 -5.54 7.24
N TRP A 513 -0.91 -5.28 6.74
CA TRP A 513 -1.37 -5.76 5.44
C TRP A 513 -0.47 -5.27 4.31
N SER A 514 -0.20 -3.98 4.25
CA SER A 514 0.61 -3.39 3.18
C SER A 514 2.02 -3.98 3.12
N ARG A 515 2.64 -4.18 4.29
CA ARG A 515 3.96 -4.82 4.36
C ARG A 515 3.92 -6.30 3.94
N LYS A 516 2.89 -7.03 4.35
CA LYS A 516 2.67 -8.44 3.94
C LYS A 516 2.40 -8.58 2.45
N LEU A 517 1.65 -7.65 1.85
CA LEU A 517 1.36 -7.66 0.41
C LEU A 517 2.59 -7.27 -0.43
N THR A 518 3.52 -6.55 0.14
CA THR A 518 4.79 -6.20 -0.50
C THR A 518 5.82 -7.31 -0.36
N ASP A 519 5.90 -7.93 0.83
CA ASP A 519 6.83 -9.00 1.15
C ASP A 519 6.12 -10.01 2.08
N SER A 520 5.60 -11.07 1.49
CA SER A 520 4.83 -12.11 2.19
C SER A 520 5.65 -12.91 3.19
N SER A 521 6.98 -12.88 3.11
CA SER A 521 7.88 -13.57 4.04
C SER A 521 7.92 -12.96 5.44
N LEU A 522 7.44 -11.71 5.58
CA LEU A 522 7.41 -11.01 6.87
C LEU A 522 6.34 -11.64 7.79
N SER A 523 6.59 -11.64 9.10
CA SER A 523 5.62 -12.09 10.09
C SER A 523 4.66 -10.97 10.47
N ALA A 524 3.36 -11.16 10.32
CA ALA A 524 2.34 -10.20 10.72
C ALA A 524 2.40 -9.87 12.23
N VAL A 525 2.72 -10.86 13.09
CA VAL A 525 2.91 -10.64 14.53
C VAL A 525 4.09 -9.69 14.78
N THR A 526 5.22 -9.92 14.12
CA THR A 526 6.40 -9.05 14.26
C THR A 526 6.11 -7.63 13.75
N LEU A 527 5.42 -7.50 12.62
CA LEU A 527 5.02 -6.20 12.09
C LEU A 527 4.09 -5.47 13.06
N ARG A 528 3.07 -6.15 13.62
CA ARG A 528 2.19 -5.59 14.66
C ARG A 528 2.98 -5.08 15.84
N ASP A 529 3.89 -5.87 16.39
CA ASP A 529 4.64 -5.52 17.58
C ASP A 529 5.56 -4.32 17.33
N ASN A 530 6.19 -4.27 16.15
CA ASN A 530 6.99 -3.12 15.73
C ASN A 530 6.15 -1.86 15.57
N PHE A 531 4.96 -1.96 14.95
CA PHE A 531 4.01 -0.86 14.88
C PHE A 531 3.64 -0.33 16.25
N VAL A 532 3.25 -1.23 17.16
CA VAL A 532 2.83 -0.85 18.52
C VAL A 532 3.96 -0.13 19.26
N ARG A 533 5.21 -0.61 19.14
CA ARG A 533 6.37 0.03 19.76
C ARG A 533 6.64 1.43 19.20
N ALA A 534 6.50 1.62 17.91
CA ALA A 534 6.69 2.92 17.27
C ALA A 534 5.53 3.88 17.54
N TYR A 535 4.29 3.38 17.46
CA TYR A 535 3.09 4.21 17.56
C TYR A 535 2.79 4.65 18.99
N PHE A 536 2.92 3.76 19.97
CA PHE A 536 2.61 4.03 21.38
C PHE A 536 3.84 4.32 22.25
N GLY A 537 5.06 4.16 21.69
CA GLY A 537 6.31 4.24 22.41
C GLY A 537 6.67 2.96 23.16
N ALA A 538 7.96 2.73 23.41
CA ALA A 538 8.47 1.53 24.05
C ALA A 538 7.85 1.30 25.47
N THR A 539 7.64 2.38 26.22
CA THR A 539 7.08 2.36 27.57
C THR A 539 5.65 1.79 27.63
N ALA A 540 4.84 2.08 26.61
CA ALA A 540 3.44 1.61 26.55
C ALA A 540 3.26 0.31 25.77
N ALA A 541 4.25 -0.08 24.96
CA ALA A 541 4.09 -1.12 23.96
C ALA A 541 3.60 -2.46 24.51
N ASP A 542 4.24 -2.97 25.55
CA ASP A 542 3.88 -4.28 26.12
C ASP A 542 2.48 -4.29 26.74
N TYR A 543 1.98 -3.15 27.21
CA TYR A 543 0.60 -3.01 27.68
C TYR A 543 -0.40 -3.11 26.51
N VAL A 544 -0.11 -2.46 25.38
CA VAL A 544 -0.99 -2.48 24.20
C VAL A 544 -0.94 -3.84 23.51
N ILE A 545 0.24 -4.47 23.37
CA ILE A 545 0.38 -5.84 22.87
C ILE A 545 -0.43 -6.80 23.74
N GLY A 546 -0.32 -6.66 25.07
CA GLY A 546 -1.11 -7.44 26.01
C GLY A 546 -2.62 -7.21 25.87
N TYR A 547 -3.06 -5.98 25.61
CA TYR A 547 -4.45 -5.65 25.33
C TYR A 547 -4.96 -6.38 24.06
N ILE A 548 -4.18 -6.35 22.98
CA ILE A 548 -4.51 -7.03 21.73
C ILE A 548 -4.63 -8.53 21.95
N ASN A 549 -3.64 -9.14 22.60
CA ASN A 549 -3.61 -10.57 22.87
C ASN A 549 -4.74 -11.01 23.81
N ASP A 550 -5.11 -10.19 24.79
CA ASP A 550 -6.26 -10.47 25.68
C ASP A 550 -7.56 -10.54 24.86
N TYR A 551 -7.83 -9.55 23.99
CA TYR A 551 -9.05 -9.55 23.17
C TYR A 551 -9.05 -10.68 22.13
N ASP A 552 -7.93 -10.95 21.47
CA ASP A 552 -7.80 -12.09 20.56
C ASP A 552 -8.11 -13.41 21.31
N GLY A 553 -7.65 -13.54 22.56
CA GLY A 553 -7.96 -14.67 23.42
C GLY A 553 -9.43 -14.74 23.84
N TYR A 554 -10.04 -13.62 24.25
CA TYR A 554 -11.47 -13.57 24.63
C TYR A 554 -12.40 -13.91 23.46
N LEU A 555 -12.01 -13.57 22.25
CA LEU A 555 -12.78 -13.79 21.04
C LEU A 555 -12.44 -15.12 20.34
N ALA A 556 -11.37 -15.80 20.75
CA ALA A 556 -11.02 -17.12 20.23
C ALA A 556 -12.19 -18.10 20.45
N ASP A 557 -12.41 -18.97 19.48
CA ASP A 557 -13.43 -20.02 19.50
C ASP A 557 -14.89 -19.55 19.70
N GLN A 558 -15.18 -18.28 19.46
CA GLN A 558 -16.51 -17.68 19.64
C GLN A 558 -17.42 -17.87 18.41
N GLY A 559 -17.17 -18.55 17.39
CA GLY A 559 -18.09 -18.83 16.27
C GLY A 559 -18.87 -17.57 15.80
N LEU A 560 -18.17 -16.49 15.45
CA LEU A 560 -18.80 -15.18 15.18
C LEU A 560 -19.27 -15.04 13.73
N GLY A 561 -18.68 -15.80 12.80
CA GLY A 561 -19.02 -15.73 11.38
C GLY A 561 -18.90 -14.31 10.79
N TYR A 562 -19.82 -13.93 9.91
CA TYR A 562 -19.88 -12.61 9.28
C TYR A 562 -20.22 -11.46 10.25
N GLU A 563 -20.62 -11.76 11.49
CA GLU A 563 -20.89 -10.72 12.51
C GLU A 563 -19.69 -9.80 12.76
N VAL A 564 -18.50 -10.21 12.40
CA VAL A 564 -17.31 -9.39 12.52
C VAL A 564 -17.40 -8.17 11.59
N VAL A 565 -17.94 -8.30 10.38
CA VAL A 565 -18.00 -7.22 9.39
C VAL A 565 -19.18 -6.27 9.63
N HIS A 566 -20.36 -6.80 9.90
CA HIS A 566 -21.59 -6.03 10.11
C HIS A 566 -22.19 -6.21 11.51
N GLY A 567 -21.71 -7.20 12.24
CA GLY A 567 -22.29 -7.57 13.50
C GLY A 567 -22.06 -6.52 14.57
N THR A 568 -23.11 -6.25 15.30
CA THR A 568 -23.05 -5.38 16.45
C THR A 568 -22.79 -6.15 17.73
N GLN A 569 -22.76 -7.49 17.70
CA GLN A 569 -22.88 -8.31 18.90
C GLN A 569 -21.64 -9.13 19.30
N TYR A 570 -20.59 -9.16 18.48
CA TYR A 570 -19.44 -10.05 18.75
C TYR A 570 -18.73 -9.74 20.07
N MET A 571 -18.59 -8.47 20.46
CA MET A 571 -17.99 -8.09 21.75
C MET A 571 -18.89 -8.37 22.97
N ARG A 572 -20.17 -8.71 22.75
CA ARG A 572 -21.12 -9.07 23.79
C ARG A 572 -20.67 -10.28 24.62
N LYS A 573 -19.87 -11.15 24.02
CA LYS A 573 -19.37 -12.36 24.68
C LYS A 573 -18.16 -12.12 25.60
N VAL A 574 -17.56 -10.94 25.53
CA VAL A 574 -16.49 -10.53 26.46
C VAL A 574 -17.13 -10.09 27.78
N THR A 575 -16.71 -10.63 28.88
CA THR A 575 -17.31 -10.33 30.19
C THR A 575 -16.94 -8.95 30.71
N LEU A 576 -17.75 -8.37 31.61
CA LEU A 576 -17.42 -7.10 32.28
C LEU A 576 -16.05 -7.13 32.95
N LYS A 577 -15.71 -8.26 33.59
CA LYS A 577 -14.42 -8.46 34.25
C LYS A 577 -13.25 -8.38 33.30
N GLU A 578 -13.39 -8.96 32.12
CA GLU A 578 -12.36 -8.93 31.06
C GLU A 578 -12.21 -7.52 30.48
N HIS A 579 -13.31 -6.81 30.19
CA HIS A 579 -13.25 -5.41 29.78
C HIS A 579 -12.57 -4.52 30.85
N VAL A 580 -12.87 -4.72 32.14
CA VAL A 580 -12.22 -3.97 33.23
C VAL A 580 -10.73 -4.31 33.34
N ALA A 581 -10.34 -5.57 33.13
CA ALA A 581 -8.93 -5.96 33.11
C ALA A 581 -8.18 -5.26 31.96
N SER A 582 -8.78 -5.22 30.76
CA SER A 582 -8.23 -4.52 29.59
C SER A 582 -8.12 -3.01 29.84
N LEU A 583 -9.15 -2.37 30.40
CA LEU A 583 -9.07 -0.94 30.79
C LEU A 583 -7.95 -0.65 31.77
N LYS A 584 -7.83 -1.47 32.85
CA LYS A 584 -6.75 -1.31 33.86
C LYS A 584 -5.37 -1.42 33.21
N ARG A 585 -5.21 -2.32 32.22
CA ARG A 585 -3.97 -2.46 31.47
C ARG A 585 -3.62 -1.14 30.75
N ILE A 586 -4.58 -0.50 30.09
CA ILE A 586 -4.35 0.77 29.38
C ILE A 586 -4.18 1.93 30.37
N ASP A 587 -4.90 1.95 31.48
CA ASP A 587 -4.69 2.95 32.53
C ASP A 587 -3.26 2.87 33.11
N ASN A 588 -2.73 1.66 33.28
CA ASN A 588 -1.35 1.45 33.69
C ASN A 588 -0.36 1.93 32.61
N ALA A 589 -0.66 1.73 31.30
CA ALA A 589 0.16 2.25 30.22
C ALA A 589 0.22 3.78 30.24
N ILE A 590 -0.93 4.45 30.43
CA ILE A 590 -1.01 5.92 30.52
C ILE A 590 -0.20 6.41 31.72
N ALA A 591 -0.32 5.76 32.88
CA ALA A 591 0.44 6.10 34.05
C ALA A 591 1.96 5.89 33.87
N ALA A 592 2.36 4.80 33.20
CA ALA A 592 3.76 4.54 32.85
C ALA A 592 4.33 5.63 31.96
N VAL A 593 3.62 6.01 30.89
CA VAL A 593 4.03 7.11 29.99
C VAL A 593 4.16 8.43 30.75
N ALA A 594 3.20 8.76 31.60
CA ALA A 594 3.24 10.00 32.42
C ALA A 594 4.48 10.08 33.33
N ASN A 595 4.87 8.95 33.90
CA ASN A 595 5.97 8.84 34.88
C ASN A 595 7.34 8.56 34.22
N ASP A 596 7.40 8.30 32.90
CA ASP A 596 8.67 8.03 32.24
C ASP A 596 9.50 9.30 32.10
N GLY A 597 10.61 9.37 32.81
CA GLY A 597 11.54 10.51 32.81
C GLY A 597 12.34 10.66 31.50
N ALA A 598 12.41 9.61 30.67
CA ALA A 598 13.12 9.63 29.40
C ALA A 598 12.29 10.24 28.25
N LEU A 599 10.97 10.33 28.39
CA LEU A 599 10.08 10.89 27.38
C LEU A 599 9.97 12.41 27.50
N THR A 600 9.99 13.09 26.34
CA THR A 600 9.68 14.52 26.26
C THR A 600 8.20 14.78 26.58
N VAL A 601 7.87 16.02 26.91
CA VAL A 601 6.48 16.44 27.14
C VAL A 601 5.60 16.15 25.91
N GLU A 602 6.11 16.43 24.72
CA GLU A 602 5.42 16.20 23.46
C GLU A 602 5.15 14.70 23.23
N GLN A 603 6.15 13.85 23.44
CA GLN A 603 5.98 12.39 23.34
C GLN A 603 4.93 11.88 24.33
N LYS A 604 4.92 12.35 25.56
CA LYS A 604 3.89 11.99 26.55
C LYS A 604 2.49 12.38 26.10
N VAL A 605 2.33 13.57 25.52
CA VAL A 605 1.03 14.03 24.99
C VAL A 605 0.58 13.12 23.84
N ILE A 606 1.45 12.86 22.87
CA ILE A 606 1.14 12.02 21.70
C ILE A 606 0.78 10.60 22.11
N TYR A 607 1.62 9.95 22.92
CA TYR A 607 1.38 8.56 23.33
C TYR A 607 0.14 8.43 24.22
N THR A 608 -0.11 9.40 25.10
CA THR A 608 -1.34 9.42 25.90
C THR A 608 -2.58 9.57 25.02
N ALA A 609 -2.57 10.47 24.03
CA ALA A 609 -3.68 10.64 23.10
C ALA A 609 -3.98 9.34 22.33
N ARG A 610 -2.97 8.65 21.82
CA ARG A 610 -3.10 7.36 21.14
C ARG A 610 -3.65 6.26 22.08
N LEU A 611 -3.20 6.20 23.33
CA LEU A 611 -3.72 5.27 24.35
C LEU A 611 -5.19 5.56 24.70
N GLN A 612 -5.65 6.81 24.61
CA GLN A 612 -7.07 7.14 24.74
C GLN A 612 -7.91 6.53 23.61
N GLY A 613 -7.37 6.41 22.38
CA GLY A 613 -8.01 5.67 21.31
C GLY A 613 -8.24 4.19 21.64
N VAL A 614 -7.27 3.55 22.30
CA VAL A 614 -7.43 2.17 22.80
C VAL A 614 -8.48 2.08 23.91
N ARG A 615 -8.50 3.03 24.85
CA ARG A 615 -9.55 3.13 25.88
C ARG A 615 -10.93 3.31 25.27
N ALA A 616 -11.06 4.15 24.24
CA ALA A 616 -12.31 4.37 23.53
C ALA A 616 -12.87 3.06 22.96
N SER A 617 -12.03 2.16 22.44
CA SER A 617 -12.46 0.84 21.95
C SER A 617 -13.17 0.01 23.03
N THR A 618 -12.63 -0.01 24.25
CA THR A 618 -13.27 -0.75 25.36
C THR A 618 -14.52 -0.05 25.88
N TYR A 619 -14.50 1.29 26.05
CA TYR A 619 -15.69 2.02 26.47
C TYR A 619 -16.83 1.91 25.43
N CYS A 620 -16.48 1.86 24.15
CA CYS A 620 -17.46 1.62 23.08
C CYS A 620 -18.17 0.27 23.27
N ALA A 621 -17.44 -0.81 23.51
CA ALA A 621 -18.03 -2.13 23.78
C ALA A 621 -18.92 -2.11 25.04
N LEU A 622 -18.44 -1.49 26.13
CA LEU A 622 -19.21 -1.34 27.36
C LEU A 622 -20.51 -0.56 27.14
N MET A 623 -20.45 0.54 26.39
CA MET A 623 -21.62 1.35 26.06
C MET A 623 -22.65 0.57 25.22
N CYS A 624 -22.20 -0.16 24.20
CA CYS A 624 -23.07 -0.95 23.33
C CYS A 624 -23.88 -2.03 24.10
N TYR A 625 -23.30 -2.61 25.13
CA TYR A 625 -23.89 -3.76 25.82
C TYR A 625 -24.19 -3.53 27.30
N TRP A 626 -24.09 -2.28 27.79
CA TRP A 626 -24.31 -1.98 29.20
C TRP A 626 -25.67 -2.42 29.70
N GLU A 627 -26.74 -1.98 29.05
CA GLU A 627 -28.10 -2.27 29.49
C GLU A 627 -28.53 -3.71 29.22
N SER A 628 -28.08 -4.31 28.14
CA SER A 628 -28.43 -5.69 27.79
C SER A 628 -27.71 -6.73 28.65
N GLU A 629 -26.45 -6.50 29.00
CA GLU A 629 -25.56 -7.48 29.61
C GLU A 629 -24.94 -7.00 30.95
N TYR A 630 -24.14 -5.93 30.91
CA TYR A 630 -23.19 -5.64 31.98
C TYR A 630 -23.84 -5.05 33.23
N SER A 631 -24.88 -4.23 33.08
CA SER A 631 -25.64 -3.69 34.22
C SER A 631 -26.30 -4.79 35.04
N LYS A 632 -26.63 -5.91 34.42
CA LYS A 632 -27.32 -7.08 35.05
C LYS A 632 -26.37 -8.10 35.65
N THR A 633 -25.06 -7.99 35.43
CA THR A 633 -24.07 -8.91 35.94
C THR A 633 -24.10 -8.90 37.49
N LEU A 634 -24.33 -10.06 38.09
CA LEU A 634 -24.35 -10.20 39.55
C LEU A 634 -22.93 -10.21 40.10
N PHE A 635 -22.79 -9.78 41.37
CA PHE A 635 -21.51 -9.79 42.12
C PHE A 635 -20.36 -9.03 41.46
N ALA A 636 -20.64 -8.03 40.61
CA ALA A 636 -19.67 -7.24 39.86
C ALA A 636 -19.65 -5.76 40.29
N SER A 637 -19.87 -5.45 41.57
CA SER A 637 -19.99 -4.07 42.06
C SER A 637 -18.68 -3.27 41.90
N SER A 638 -17.54 -3.92 42.07
CA SER A 638 -16.21 -3.29 41.90
C SER A 638 -15.93 -2.98 40.43
N GLU A 639 -16.26 -3.90 39.52
CA GLU A 639 -16.12 -3.73 38.09
C GLU A 639 -17.03 -2.64 37.57
N LYS A 640 -18.31 -2.64 37.99
CA LYS A 640 -19.28 -1.60 37.64
C LYS A 640 -18.81 -0.22 38.12
N SER A 641 -18.37 -0.13 39.37
CA SER A 641 -17.86 1.13 39.94
C SER A 641 -16.64 1.63 39.17
N TYR A 642 -15.75 0.73 38.74
CA TYR A 642 -14.56 1.09 38.01
C TYR A 642 -14.88 1.77 36.65
N VAL A 643 -15.91 1.30 35.94
CA VAL A 643 -16.32 1.86 34.63
C VAL A 643 -17.30 3.03 34.78
N GLY A 644 -17.69 3.45 35.97
CA GLY A 644 -18.59 4.59 36.26
C GLY A 644 -20.00 4.22 36.70
N GLY A 645 -20.38 2.95 36.63
CA GLY A 645 -21.63 2.43 37.22
C GLY A 645 -22.92 2.72 36.48
N SER A 646 -22.92 3.57 35.46
CA SER A 646 -24.10 3.93 34.63
C SER A 646 -23.74 4.05 33.17
N LEU A 647 -24.76 3.91 32.30
CA LEU A 647 -24.61 4.13 30.86
C LEU A 647 -24.14 5.57 30.56
N GLU A 648 -24.75 6.55 31.21
CA GLU A 648 -24.40 7.96 31.05
C GLU A 648 -22.90 8.24 31.32
N GLU A 649 -22.40 7.71 32.44
CA GLU A 649 -20.98 7.90 32.79
C GLU A 649 -20.04 7.18 31.79
N ILE A 650 -20.42 5.99 31.32
CA ILE A 650 -19.65 5.25 30.29
C ILE A 650 -19.64 6.05 28.97
N GLN A 651 -20.77 6.61 28.58
CA GLN A 651 -20.88 7.48 27.39
C GLN A 651 -19.97 8.72 27.55
N ASN A 652 -19.97 9.37 28.71
CA ASN A 652 -19.10 10.52 28.98
C ASN A 652 -17.61 10.16 28.91
N ARG A 653 -17.21 9.01 29.44
CA ARG A 653 -15.85 8.50 29.35
C ARG A 653 -15.45 8.13 27.92
N PHE A 654 -16.37 7.54 27.16
CA PHE A 654 -16.17 7.28 25.73
C PHE A 654 -15.93 8.59 24.97
N LYS A 655 -16.81 9.61 25.13
CA LYS A 655 -16.65 10.93 24.50
C LYS A 655 -15.30 11.56 24.84
N THR A 656 -14.94 11.54 26.12
CA THR A 656 -13.68 12.09 26.60
C THR A 656 -12.47 11.39 25.93
N ALA A 657 -12.53 10.05 25.84
CA ALA A 657 -11.47 9.27 25.22
C ALA A 657 -11.38 9.54 23.70
N CYS A 658 -12.51 9.61 22.99
CA CYS A 658 -12.55 9.96 21.57
C CYS A 658 -11.98 11.37 21.32
N ALA A 659 -12.42 12.37 22.11
CA ALA A 659 -11.95 13.74 21.96
C ALA A 659 -10.43 13.84 22.21
N ALA A 660 -9.91 13.16 23.23
CA ALA A 660 -8.48 13.15 23.53
C ALA A 660 -7.64 12.42 22.45
N ALA A 661 -8.22 11.43 21.76
CA ALA A 661 -7.61 10.70 20.66
C ALA A 661 -7.79 11.39 19.29
N GLY A 662 -8.59 12.46 19.20
CA GLY A 662 -8.91 13.12 17.92
C GLY A 662 -9.87 12.31 17.04
N ILE A 663 -10.62 11.37 17.60
CA ILE A 663 -11.60 10.57 16.87
C ILE A 663 -12.88 11.39 16.73
N THR A 664 -13.30 11.63 15.48
CA THR A 664 -14.49 12.42 15.16
C THR A 664 -15.61 11.57 14.53
N ARG A 665 -15.28 10.46 13.87
CA ARG A 665 -16.20 9.55 13.18
C ARG A 665 -16.09 8.14 13.76
N CYS A 666 -17.21 7.46 13.92
CA CYS A 666 -17.26 6.17 14.61
C CYS A 666 -17.74 5.01 13.75
N ARG A 667 -18.29 5.27 12.58
CA ARG A 667 -18.83 4.28 11.64
C ARG A 667 -18.92 4.87 10.23
N GLU A 668 -19.19 4.03 9.25
CA GLU A 668 -19.49 4.44 7.89
C GLU A 668 -20.79 5.24 7.81
N GLY A 669 -20.88 6.19 6.85
CA GLY A 669 -22.09 6.92 6.52
C GLY A 669 -21.92 8.43 6.40
N THR A 670 -23.05 9.17 6.42
CA THR A 670 -23.03 10.62 6.28
C THR A 670 -22.37 11.31 7.46
N ASP A 671 -21.81 12.49 7.25
CA ASP A 671 -21.14 13.27 8.30
C ASP A 671 -22.05 13.57 9.50
N ALA A 672 -23.36 13.68 9.27
CA ALA A 672 -24.32 13.93 10.34
C ALA A 672 -24.55 12.70 11.24
N ASP A 673 -24.52 11.49 10.66
CA ASP A 673 -24.91 10.27 11.36
C ASP A 673 -23.76 9.58 12.11
N ASN A 674 -22.53 9.80 11.72
CA ASN A 674 -21.36 9.06 12.24
C ASN A 674 -20.46 9.86 13.19
N THR A 675 -20.87 11.08 13.58
CA THR A 675 -20.19 11.82 14.65
C THR A 675 -20.25 11.06 15.98
N VAL A 676 -19.30 11.32 16.87
CA VAL A 676 -19.27 10.70 18.22
C VAL A 676 -20.59 10.95 18.97
N ASP A 677 -21.17 12.16 18.89
CA ASP A 677 -22.40 12.50 19.58
C ASP A 677 -23.63 11.74 19.04
N ASN A 678 -23.75 11.61 17.73
CA ASN A 678 -24.84 10.85 17.12
C ASN A 678 -24.65 9.34 17.28
N PHE A 679 -23.41 8.87 17.24
CA PHE A 679 -23.10 7.46 17.48
C PHE A 679 -23.52 6.99 18.89
N ILE A 680 -23.32 7.79 19.91
CA ILE A 680 -23.70 7.48 21.29
C ILE A 680 -25.20 7.24 21.44
N THR A 681 -26.03 7.94 20.71
CA THR A 681 -27.51 7.79 20.79
C THR A 681 -27.98 6.45 20.24
N ASN A 682 -27.23 5.85 19.29
CA ASN A 682 -27.54 4.54 18.72
C ASN A 682 -26.25 3.82 18.26
N PRO A 683 -25.42 3.32 19.20
CA PRO A 683 -24.13 2.73 18.88
C PRO A 683 -24.20 1.36 18.18
N ASN A 684 -25.39 0.77 18.10
CA ASN A 684 -25.65 -0.51 17.44
C ASN A 684 -26.54 -0.36 16.18
N LYS A 685 -26.67 0.86 15.66
CA LYS A 685 -27.43 1.09 14.43
C LYS A 685 -26.77 0.30 13.28
N CYS A 686 -27.52 -0.62 12.71
CA CYS A 686 -27.19 -1.26 11.42
C CYS A 686 -27.79 -0.44 10.28
N TRP A 687 -27.19 -0.50 9.10
CA TRP A 687 -27.69 0.14 7.88
C TRP A 687 -29.00 -0.52 7.43
#